data_fd0a8aa6fefebaf605b0d010bb699b97
#
_entry.id   fd0a8aa6fefebaf605b0d010bb699b97
#
_cell.length_a   1.000
_cell.length_b   1.000
_cell.length_c   1.000
_cell.angle_alpha   90.00
_cell.angle_beta   90.00
_cell.angle_gamma   90.00
#
_symmetry.space_group_name_H-M   'P 1'
#
loop_
_entity.id
_entity.type
_entity.pdbx_description
1 polymer ?
#
loop_
_entity_poly.entity_id
_entity_poly.type
_entity_poly.pdbx_seq_one_letter_code
_entity_poly.pdbx_strand_id
1 'polypeptide(L)'
;MKASVLRAFPVLLLSCLLSLAAWAQTGTTVRQQLERLKSVHAVRLVYDASLKLDVPYRGRPLDGMTLSQGLDELLRGTGLKWVAERQYIVLRPLERYTLSGYVRQDNGETIINATVWDQTTGSGTLTNEHGFFSLTLPEGSHRLRVSFVELGERTLELTLTRDRQLDIRLTPDYRLDEVLVTADLNSPLSTTQTGKVSLTQQGLNRGFALLSSSDVVKTLQGLSGVAAGTELISGLYVHGGGNDENLFLLDGTPLYQVNHLGGLFSAFNTDIVKNIDFYKSGFPARYGGRLSSVVDVRTNDGNLEKLHGSFSLGLLDGRFQLEGPLRKGRTSFNVAMRRTWLDALTAPFFAAYNSSRTDKLNMRYAFHDINAKVTHIFSDRSRASLSFYSGNDFFKVDSKQHDNSYIQDYDKDFYHVKFNMEWGNTATTLNWEYRWTPRLFASVSGLYAHNRSNYYFLEDDKQTGEDRWQLSLQEQRSRSTIDDVGYHAELDYRPGTDHHVRMGSTYLYHLFRPQQTDNRHYAGTEEAVDTLRRRGRASYRGHEFALYAEDDIRLGDRWKLNAGLHYTLFHVSGKTFHSLEPRVAVRYQLDDRTTLKASYAEMSQFMHQLSNTYINLPTDYWVPSTDRVRPMRSRQYAAGVYRALPGHLGLSVEAYYKTMSRLVEYDGGNQLTPAVSHWESLVRTGKGKAYGVETELAYDDGQTSAAASYTLSWSRRKMPAFFSGWYPDKFDNRHKLTLSLHHRFTRRIEGYAAWNFHSGNRMTVATQLVEAPIVPGAGSDGTWEWVFDSPNNVSLPAYHRLDLGFNFRRTTKRGYERIWNVSLYNAYNHKNALYARVVRHDDGTLKGKVTGVFPILPSFSYTLKF
;
A
#
# COMPACT_ATOMS: atom_id res chain seq x y z
N MET A 1 16.68 22.88 31.68
CA MET A 1 16.45 23.46 30.35
C MET A 1 15.44 22.68 29.49
N LYS A 2 14.52 21.89 30.05
CA LYS A 2 13.53 21.06 29.26
C LYS A 2 12.05 21.47 29.43
N ALA A 3 11.76 22.50 30.21
CA ALA A 3 10.38 22.95 30.46
C ALA A 3 10.00 24.29 29.82
N SER A 4 10.94 25.04 29.28
CA SER A 4 10.71 26.38 28.71
C SER A 4 10.38 26.39 27.22
N VAL A 5 10.76 25.35 26.46
CA VAL A 5 10.50 25.27 25.00
C VAL A 5 9.06 24.86 24.69
N LEU A 6 8.42 24.07 25.57
CA LEU A 6 7.02 23.64 25.34
C LEU A 6 5.96 24.70 25.64
N ARG A 7 6.33 25.80 26.36
CA ARG A 7 5.43 26.92 26.64
C ARG A 7 5.51 28.06 25.63
N ALA A 8 6.57 28.11 24.81
CA ALA A 8 6.74 29.15 23.81
C ALA A 8 6.00 28.88 22.50
N PHE A 9 5.70 27.62 22.19
CA PHE A 9 5.06 27.22 20.93
C PHE A 9 3.61 27.72 20.76
N PRO A 10 2.71 27.70 21.78
CA PRO A 10 1.37 28.26 21.62
C PRO A 10 1.34 29.78 21.57
N VAL A 11 2.31 30.47 22.21
CA VAL A 11 2.38 31.93 22.18
C VAL A 11 2.90 32.44 20.84
N LEU A 12 3.86 31.73 20.20
CA LEU A 12 4.30 32.07 18.85
C LEU A 12 3.21 31.81 17.81
N LEU A 13 2.43 30.75 17.96
CA LEU A 13 1.29 30.46 17.06
C LEU A 13 0.18 31.49 17.20
N LEU A 14 -0.08 31.95 18.42
CA LEU A 14 -1.11 32.98 18.69
C LEU A 14 -0.65 34.38 18.23
N SER A 15 0.63 34.72 18.36
CA SER A 15 1.18 35.99 17.85
C SER A 15 1.27 36.01 16.31
N CYS A 16 1.52 34.90 15.64
CA CYS A 16 1.41 34.79 14.20
C CYS A 16 -0.03 34.89 13.69
N LEU A 17 -1.01 34.38 14.45
CA LEU A 17 -2.44 34.50 14.12
C LEU A 17 -2.97 35.91 14.31
N LEU A 18 -2.47 36.66 15.29
CA LEU A 18 -2.85 38.06 15.55
C LEU A 18 -2.19 39.04 14.60
N SER A 19 -1.02 38.76 14.05
CA SER A 19 -0.39 39.63 13.04
C SER A 19 -0.98 39.49 11.64
N LEU A 20 -1.71 38.41 11.35
CA LEU A 20 -2.45 38.20 10.09
C LEU A 20 -3.78 38.98 10.00
N ALA A 21 -4.28 39.54 11.11
CA ALA A 21 -5.52 40.33 11.16
C ALA A 21 -5.34 41.79 10.77
N ALA A 22 -4.12 42.28 10.57
CA ALA A 22 -3.82 43.70 10.42
C ALA A 22 -3.63 44.20 8.96
N TRP A 23 -3.87 43.37 7.92
CA TRP A 23 -3.85 43.77 6.52
C TRP A 23 -5.27 43.84 5.93
N ALA A 24 -6.12 44.70 6.55
CA ALA A 24 -7.36 45.14 5.92
C ALA A 24 -7.01 46.15 4.82
N GLN A 25 -6.92 45.70 3.56
CA GLN A 25 -6.89 46.59 2.41
C GLN A 25 -8.22 47.34 2.32
N THR A 26 -8.15 48.68 2.32
CA THR A 26 -9.25 49.60 2.07
C THR A 26 -9.64 49.58 0.57
N GLY A 27 -10.24 48.49 0.12
CA GLY A 27 -10.89 48.44 -1.20
C GLY A 27 -12.39 48.71 -1.08
N THR A 28 -13.00 49.33 -2.04
CA THR A 28 -14.46 49.52 -2.11
C THR A 28 -15.15 48.16 -2.18
N THR A 29 -16.25 47.98 -1.43
CA THR A 29 -17.03 46.76 -1.44
C THR A 29 -17.99 46.70 -2.62
N VAL A 30 -18.46 45.49 -2.99
CA VAL A 30 -19.52 45.30 -4.00
C VAL A 30 -20.76 46.09 -3.60
N ARG A 31 -21.13 46.17 -2.33
CA ARG A 31 -22.23 46.97 -1.82
C ARG A 31 -22.02 48.47 -2.14
N GLN A 32 -20.84 49.00 -1.88
CA GLN A 32 -20.51 50.41 -2.15
C GLN A 32 -20.55 50.74 -3.63
N GLN A 33 -20.04 49.91 -4.50
CA GLN A 33 -20.09 50.04 -5.92
C GLN A 33 -21.53 49.90 -6.48
N LEU A 34 -22.34 49.02 -5.87
CA LEU A 34 -23.74 48.85 -6.21
C LEU A 34 -24.59 50.13 -5.91
N GLU A 35 -24.38 50.73 -4.74
CA GLU A 35 -25.03 51.99 -4.37
C GLU A 35 -24.56 53.14 -5.29
N ARG A 36 -23.28 53.11 -5.73
CA ARG A 36 -22.80 54.08 -6.71
C ARG A 36 -23.50 53.90 -8.06
N LEU A 37 -23.59 52.68 -8.60
CA LEU A 37 -24.32 52.39 -9.84
C LEU A 37 -25.79 52.79 -9.73
N LYS A 38 -26.43 52.53 -8.59
CA LYS A 38 -27.81 52.93 -8.32
C LYS A 38 -27.98 54.44 -8.39
N SER A 39 -27.05 55.20 -7.85
CA SER A 39 -27.12 56.68 -7.86
C SER A 39 -26.85 57.27 -9.25
N VAL A 40 -25.88 56.71 -9.99
CA VAL A 40 -25.49 57.20 -11.35
C VAL A 40 -26.58 56.94 -12.37
N HIS A 41 -27.23 55.81 -12.31
CA HIS A 41 -28.26 55.37 -13.28
C HIS A 41 -29.69 55.59 -12.80
N ALA A 42 -29.92 56.16 -11.60
CA ALA A 42 -31.23 56.46 -11.01
C ALA A 42 -32.19 55.23 -10.98
N VAL A 43 -31.66 54.03 -10.69
CA VAL A 43 -32.42 52.75 -10.66
C VAL A 43 -32.83 52.34 -9.27
N ARG A 44 -33.94 51.59 -9.16
CA ARG A 44 -34.36 50.97 -7.90
C ARG A 44 -33.84 49.56 -7.79
N LEU A 45 -32.98 49.34 -6.79
CA LEU A 45 -32.41 48.01 -6.50
C LEU A 45 -33.17 47.31 -5.38
N VAL A 46 -33.49 46.03 -5.56
CA VAL A 46 -34.16 45.17 -4.60
C VAL A 46 -33.28 43.92 -4.40
N TYR A 47 -32.91 43.65 -3.18
CA TYR A 47 -32.16 42.46 -2.84
C TYR A 47 -32.40 42.01 -1.38
N ASP A 48 -32.24 40.74 -1.13
CA ASP A 48 -32.36 40.17 0.22
C ASP A 48 -31.19 40.64 1.09
N ALA A 49 -31.47 41.04 2.34
CA ALA A 49 -30.45 41.50 3.31
C ALA A 49 -29.40 40.44 3.66
N SER A 50 -29.71 39.15 3.45
CA SER A 50 -28.77 38.04 3.67
C SER A 50 -27.70 37.90 2.59
N LEU A 51 -27.80 38.62 1.45
CA LEU A 51 -26.81 38.56 0.39
C LEU A 51 -25.48 39.18 0.82
N LYS A 52 -24.38 38.42 0.62
CA LYS A 52 -23.02 38.84 0.98
C LYS A 52 -22.48 39.87 -0.02
N LEU A 53 -22.88 41.12 0.15
CA LEU A 53 -22.47 42.25 -0.68
C LEU A 53 -21.25 43.01 -0.09
N ASP A 54 -20.88 42.77 1.14
CA ASP A 54 -19.76 43.43 1.82
C ASP A 54 -18.40 42.74 1.54
N VAL A 55 -18.26 42.19 0.32
CA VAL A 55 -17.03 41.59 -0.18
C VAL A 55 -16.23 42.63 -0.96
N PRO A 56 -14.89 42.67 -0.93
CA PRO A 56 -14.07 43.60 -1.70
C PRO A 56 -14.33 43.47 -3.21
N TYR A 57 -14.54 44.57 -3.88
CA TYR A 57 -14.63 44.61 -5.32
C TYR A 57 -13.23 44.60 -5.96
N ARG A 58 -12.99 43.65 -6.84
CA ARG A 58 -11.69 43.45 -7.51
C ARG A 58 -11.80 43.53 -9.04
N GLY A 59 -12.95 44.02 -9.56
CA GLY A 59 -13.22 44.16 -10.99
C GLY A 59 -12.64 45.43 -11.57
N ARG A 60 -12.96 45.67 -12.86
CA ARG A 60 -12.55 46.87 -13.58
C ARG A 60 -13.32 48.09 -13.07
N PRO A 61 -12.78 49.33 -13.21
CA PRO A 61 -13.54 50.53 -12.93
C PRO A 61 -14.86 50.55 -13.69
N LEU A 62 -15.95 50.87 -12.99
CA LEU A 62 -17.31 50.86 -13.58
C LEU A 62 -17.68 52.18 -14.29
N ASP A 63 -16.79 53.15 -14.27
CA ASP A 63 -17.03 54.49 -14.84
C ASP A 63 -17.16 54.42 -16.38
N GLY A 64 -18.24 54.99 -16.91
CA GLY A 64 -18.52 54.99 -18.33
C GLY A 64 -19.21 53.75 -18.88
N MET A 65 -19.48 52.74 -18.02
CA MET A 65 -20.24 51.56 -18.42
C MET A 65 -21.73 51.83 -18.43
N THR A 66 -22.47 51.16 -19.34
CA THR A 66 -23.92 51.12 -19.23
C THR A 66 -24.34 50.37 -17.97
N LEU A 67 -25.57 50.57 -17.49
CA LEU A 67 -26.08 49.91 -16.30
C LEU A 67 -25.93 48.39 -16.35
N SER A 68 -26.29 47.77 -17.48
CA SER A 68 -26.16 46.32 -17.62
C SER A 68 -24.69 45.89 -17.61
N GLN A 69 -23.81 46.58 -18.31
CA GLN A 69 -22.37 46.28 -18.31
C GLN A 69 -21.76 46.46 -16.92
N GLY A 70 -22.16 47.52 -16.18
CA GLY A 70 -21.72 47.78 -14.82
C GLY A 70 -22.20 46.72 -13.83
N LEU A 71 -23.45 46.27 -13.92
CA LEU A 71 -23.99 45.20 -13.09
C LEU A 71 -23.35 43.85 -13.43
N ASP A 72 -23.16 43.55 -14.72
CA ASP A 72 -22.49 42.28 -15.12
C ASP A 72 -21.04 42.23 -14.63
N GLU A 73 -20.31 43.36 -14.72
CA GLU A 73 -18.91 43.40 -14.21
C GLU A 73 -18.86 43.38 -12.68
N LEU A 74 -19.74 44.14 -12.01
CA LEU A 74 -19.81 44.20 -10.55
C LEU A 74 -20.15 42.86 -9.91
N LEU A 75 -21.10 42.15 -10.51
CA LEU A 75 -21.58 40.87 -9.98
C LEU A 75 -20.75 39.66 -10.43
N ARG A 76 -19.79 39.87 -11.34
CA ARG A 76 -18.92 38.79 -11.82
C ARG A 76 -18.13 38.16 -10.65
N GLY A 77 -18.28 36.88 -10.49
CA GLY A 77 -17.61 36.11 -9.41
C GLY A 77 -18.25 36.24 -8.03
N THR A 78 -19.33 37.03 -7.86
CA THR A 78 -20.06 37.17 -6.59
C THR A 78 -21.06 36.06 -6.34
N GLY A 79 -21.38 35.23 -7.35
CA GLY A 79 -22.46 34.24 -7.27
C GLY A 79 -23.87 34.84 -7.31
N LEU A 80 -24.00 36.10 -7.74
CA LEU A 80 -25.25 36.82 -7.86
C LEU A 80 -25.54 37.12 -9.32
N LYS A 81 -26.83 37.22 -9.66
CA LYS A 81 -27.35 37.73 -10.95
C LYS A 81 -28.33 38.86 -10.69
N TRP A 82 -28.47 39.70 -11.69
CA TRP A 82 -29.52 40.72 -11.70
C TRP A 82 -30.60 40.39 -12.74
N VAL A 83 -31.81 40.75 -12.40
CA VAL A 83 -32.99 40.62 -13.29
C VAL A 83 -33.73 41.92 -13.27
N ALA A 84 -34.03 42.43 -14.46
CA ALA A 84 -34.90 43.61 -14.57
C ALA A 84 -36.37 43.17 -14.48
N GLU A 85 -37.07 43.62 -13.42
CA GLU A 85 -38.48 43.36 -13.20
C GLU A 85 -39.23 44.67 -13.14
N ARG A 86 -39.92 45.04 -14.25
CA ARG A 86 -40.61 46.34 -14.44
C ARG A 86 -39.64 47.49 -14.22
N GLN A 87 -39.74 48.24 -13.11
CA GLN A 87 -38.90 49.38 -12.75
C GLN A 87 -37.85 49.07 -11.68
N TYR A 88 -37.68 47.78 -11.34
CA TYR A 88 -36.74 47.37 -10.34
C TYR A 88 -35.65 46.48 -10.96
N ILE A 89 -34.46 46.57 -10.41
CA ILE A 89 -33.40 45.57 -10.61
C ILE A 89 -33.33 44.73 -9.37
N VAL A 90 -33.63 43.44 -9.54
CA VAL A 90 -33.63 42.44 -8.47
C VAL A 90 -32.36 41.67 -8.51
N LEU A 91 -31.59 41.64 -7.40
CA LEU A 91 -30.43 40.76 -7.26
C LEU A 91 -30.85 39.42 -6.66
N ARG A 92 -30.45 38.33 -7.30
CA ARG A 92 -30.73 36.97 -6.84
C ARG A 92 -29.45 36.14 -6.85
N PRO A 93 -29.30 35.18 -5.97
CA PRO A 93 -28.23 34.18 -6.09
C PRO A 93 -28.34 33.45 -7.45
N LEU A 94 -27.20 33.17 -8.07
CA LEU A 94 -27.15 32.24 -9.18
C LEU A 94 -27.65 30.89 -8.74
N GLU A 95 -28.53 30.27 -9.49
CA GLU A 95 -28.90 28.89 -9.30
C GLU A 95 -27.69 27.99 -9.51
N ARG A 96 -27.63 26.89 -8.82
CA ARG A 96 -26.49 25.95 -8.89
C ARG A 96 -26.99 24.61 -9.39
N TYR A 97 -26.33 24.13 -10.41
CA TYR A 97 -26.64 22.85 -11.03
C TYR A 97 -25.47 21.91 -10.92
N THR A 98 -25.75 20.62 -10.85
CA THR A 98 -24.74 19.59 -10.71
C THR A 98 -24.46 18.91 -12.04
N LEU A 99 -23.20 18.94 -12.44
CA LEU A 99 -22.65 18.13 -13.51
C LEU A 99 -22.11 16.84 -12.92
N SER A 100 -22.58 15.69 -13.37
CA SER A 100 -22.14 14.39 -12.87
C SER A 100 -21.99 13.37 -13.99
N GLY A 101 -21.17 12.35 -13.80
CA GLY A 101 -20.98 11.30 -14.79
C GLY A 101 -19.69 10.53 -14.57
N TYR A 102 -19.19 9.90 -15.63
CA TYR A 102 -17.97 9.11 -15.58
C TYR A 102 -16.91 9.67 -16.51
N VAL A 103 -15.65 9.57 -16.09
CA VAL A 103 -14.51 9.77 -16.98
C VAL A 103 -14.00 8.38 -17.39
N ARG A 104 -13.86 8.17 -18.70
CA ARG A 104 -13.51 6.87 -19.30
C ARG A 104 -12.35 7.01 -20.27
N GLN A 105 -11.63 5.92 -20.48
CA GLN A 105 -10.72 5.74 -21.61
C GLN A 105 -11.51 5.40 -22.88
N ASP A 106 -10.84 5.40 -24.04
CA ASP A 106 -11.43 5.01 -25.33
C ASP A 106 -11.92 3.55 -25.33
N ASN A 107 -11.29 2.68 -24.56
CA ASN A 107 -11.71 1.29 -24.38
C ASN A 107 -12.97 1.12 -23.51
N GLY A 108 -13.53 2.24 -23.01
CA GLY A 108 -14.72 2.28 -22.16
C GLY A 108 -14.45 2.10 -20.66
N GLU A 109 -13.22 1.80 -20.27
CA GLU A 109 -12.82 1.65 -18.87
C GLU A 109 -12.87 3.00 -18.14
N THR A 110 -13.33 2.99 -16.87
CA THR A 110 -13.40 4.19 -16.05
C THR A 110 -12.02 4.60 -15.53
N ILE A 111 -11.77 5.89 -15.35
CA ILE A 111 -10.50 6.45 -14.87
C ILE A 111 -10.66 6.90 -13.43
N ILE A 112 -9.82 6.38 -12.54
CA ILE A 112 -9.74 6.73 -11.13
C ILE A 112 -8.84 7.95 -10.97
N ASN A 113 -9.21 8.89 -10.08
CA ASN A 113 -8.44 10.11 -9.80
C ASN A 113 -8.25 11.04 -11.02
N ALA A 114 -9.12 10.97 -12.06
CA ALA A 114 -9.12 11.96 -13.12
C ALA A 114 -9.58 13.32 -12.59
N THR A 115 -8.91 14.38 -13.00
CA THR A 115 -9.25 15.76 -12.64
C THR A 115 -10.35 16.30 -13.56
N VAL A 116 -11.44 16.82 -12.98
CA VAL A 116 -12.48 17.58 -13.68
C VAL A 116 -12.47 18.99 -13.10
N TRP A 117 -12.03 19.97 -13.90
CA TRP A 117 -11.76 21.33 -13.47
C TRP A 117 -12.52 22.35 -14.31
N ASP A 118 -13.33 23.19 -13.69
CA ASP A 118 -13.96 24.31 -14.37
C ASP A 118 -13.04 25.54 -14.34
N GLN A 119 -12.54 25.93 -15.50
CA GLN A 119 -11.66 27.09 -15.66
C GLN A 119 -12.37 28.42 -15.41
N THR A 120 -13.71 28.44 -15.55
CA THR A 120 -14.53 29.65 -15.37
C THR A 120 -14.65 30.04 -13.91
N THR A 121 -14.91 29.07 -13.03
CA THR A 121 -15.10 29.29 -11.58
C THR A 121 -13.90 28.95 -10.74
N GLY A 122 -12.88 28.28 -11.30
CA GLY A 122 -11.74 27.78 -10.56
C GLY A 122 -12.13 26.63 -9.58
N SER A 123 -13.24 25.92 -9.86
CA SER A 123 -13.73 24.82 -9.05
C SER A 123 -13.49 23.49 -9.74
N GLY A 124 -13.21 22.45 -8.99
CA GLY A 124 -12.97 21.13 -9.58
C GLY A 124 -13.15 19.99 -8.61
N THR A 125 -13.16 18.78 -9.15
CA THR A 125 -13.29 17.53 -8.42
C THR A 125 -12.44 16.45 -9.05
N LEU A 126 -12.17 15.38 -8.28
CA LEU A 126 -11.59 14.12 -8.79
C LEU A 126 -12.69 13.10 -9.03
N THR A 127 -12.45 12.20 -9.97
CA THR A 127 -13.24 10.97 -10.04
C THR A 127 -12.88 10.07 -8.84
N ASN A 128 -13.90 9.40 -8.31
CA ASN A 128 -13.72 8.42 -7.22
C ASN A 128 -13.11 7.11 -7.74
N GLU A 129 -12.96 6.10 -6.87
CA GLU A 129 -12.43 4.76 -7.21
C GLU A 129 -13.25 3.99 -8.25
N HIS A 130 -14.43 4.48 -8.60
CA HIS A 130 -15.30 3.94 -9.64
C HIS A 130 -15.28 4.76 -10.93
N GLY A 131 -14.50 5.85 -10.96
CA GLY A 131 -14.43 6.78 -12.10
C GLY A 131 -15.60 7.77 -12.19
N PHE A 132 -16.45 7.83 -11.14
CA PHE A 132 -17.58 8.78 -11.06
C PHE A 132 -17.11 10.13 -10.54
N PHE A 133 -17.65 11.21 -11.11
CA PHE A 133 -17.48 12.57 -10.61
C PHE A 133 -18.82 13.28 -10.42
N SER A 134 -18.84 14.26 -9.53
CA SER A 134 -19.95 15.17 -9.31
C SER A 134 -19.39 16.56 -9.00
N LEU A 135 -19.80 17.57 -9.75
CA LEU A 135 -19.33 18.96 -9.63
C LEU A 135 -20.53 19.91 -9.73
N THR A 136 -20.79 20.65 -8.65
CA THR A 136 -21.89 21.63 -8.61
C THR A 136 -21.35 23.01 -8.97
N LEU A 137 -21.89 23.62 -10.01
CA LEU A 137 -21.46 24.89 -10.56
C LEU A 137 -22.65 25.86 -10.62
N PRO A 138 -22.43 27.20 -10.63
CA PRO A 138 -23.46 28.17 -10.88
C PRO A 138 -24.11 27.98 -12.28
N GLU A 139 -25.28 28.48 -12.50
CA GLU A 139 -25.86 28.56 -13.85
C GLU A 139 -24.99 29.44 -14.78
N GLY A 140 -24.93 29.07 -16.06
CA GLY A 140 -24.18 29.85 -17.06
C GLY A 140 -23.24 29.00 -17.91
N SER A 141 -22.34 29.68 -18.63
CA SER A 141 -21.37 29.03 -19.52
C SER A 141 -20.10 28.68 -18.76
N HIS A 142 -19.64 27.44 -18.96
CA HIS A 142 -18.47 26.85 -18.28
C HIS A 142 -17.50 26.28 -19.31
N ARG A 143 -16.22 26.38 -18.98
CA ARG A 143 -15.14 25.75 -19.73
C ARG A 143 -14.48 24.69 -18.84
N LEU A 144 -14.86 23.43 -19.06
CA LEU A 144 -14.34 22.29 -18.30
C LEU A 144 -13.06 21.77 -18.95
N ARG A 145 -12.03 21.62 -18.14
CA ARG A 145 -10.82 20.88 -18.47
C ARG A 145 -10.85 19.54 -17.71
N VAL A 146 -10.79 18.45 -18.46
CA VAL A 146 -10.71 17.10 -17.89
C VAL A 146 -9.37 16.51 -18.27
N SER A 147 -8.61 16.05 -17.27
CA SER A 147 -7.23 15.58 -17.48
C SER A 147 -6.90 14.37 -16.61
N PHE A 148 -5.98 13.57 -17.13
CA PHE A 148 -5.35 12.49 -16.40
C PHE A 148 -3.92 12.35 -16.88
N VAL A 149 -2.96 12.13 -15.96
CA VAL A 149 -1.50 12.21 -16.22
C VAL A 149 -1.02 11.41 -17.44
N GLU A 150 -1.66 10.28 -17.76
CA GLU A 150 -1.23 9.37 -18.83
C GLU A 150 -2.04 9.50 -20.13
N LEU A 151 -3.18 10.20 -20.10
CA LEU A 151 -4.15 10.25 -21.20
C LEU A 151 -4.32 11.64 -21.79
N GLY A 152 -3.53 12.63 -21.34
CA GLY A 152 -3.68 14.00 -21.81
C GLY A 152 -4.91 14.69 -21.25
N GLU A 153 -5.39 15.70 -21.94
CA GLU A 153 -6.49 16.54 -21.51
C GLU A 153 -7.57 16.74 -22.58
N ARG A 154 -8.77 17.02 -22.13
CA ARG A 154 -9.88 17.40 -22.98
C ARG A 154 -10.59 18.63 -22.42
N THR A 155 -10.74 19.66 -23.22
CA THR A 155 -11.52 20.85 -22.88
C THR A 155 -12.91 20.79 -23.52
N LEU A 156 -13.94 21.08 -22.72
CA LEU A 156 -15.35 21.07 -23.13
C LEU A 156 -15.99 22.38 -22.73
N GLU A 157 -16.70 23.03 -23.66
CA GLU A 157 -17.54 24.19 -23.39
C GLU A 157 -19.01 23.76 -23.29
N LEU A 158 -19.67 24.19 -22.23
CA LEU A 158 -21.07 23.86 -21.99
C LEU A 158 -21.77 24.96 -21.20
N THR A 159 -23.09 25.04 -21.39
CA THR A 159 -23.94 25.93 -20.61
C THR A 159 -24.82 25.09 -19.67
N LEU A 160 -24.81 25.45 -18.38
CA LEU A 160 -25.61 24.79 -17.33
C LEU A 160 -26.85 25.60 -17.03
N THR A 161 -28.04 25.04 -17.29
CA THR A 161 -29.36 25.58 -16.96
C THR A 161 -30.18 24.57 -16.13
N ARG A 162 -29.65 23.38 -15.89
CA ARG A 162 -30.21 22.30 -15.10
C ARG A 162 -29.10 21.28 -14.76
N ASP A 163 -29.42 20.36 -13.85
CA ASP A 163 -28.53 19.21 -13.60
C ASP A 163 -28.31 18.44 -14.90
N ARG A 164 -27.02 18.10 -15.16
CA ARG A 164 -26.61 17.46 -16.41
C ARG A 164 -25.72 16.25 -16.13
N GLN A 165 -25.97 15.19 -16.89
CA GLN A 165 -25.07 14.03 -16.94
C GLN A 165 -24.16 14.15 -18.15
N LEU A 166 -22.87 13.81 -17.94
CA LEU A 166 -21.86 13.88 -18.99
C LEU A 166 -20.83 12.76 -18.80
N ASP A 167 -20.78 11.80 -19.74
CA ASP A 167 -19.70 10.83 -19.81
C ASP A 167 -18.58 11.39 -20.71
N ILE A 168 -17.36 11.46 -20.15
CA ILE A 168 -16.22 12.08 -20.80
C ILE A 168 -15.22 11.02 -21.16
N ARG A 169 -14.80 10.96 -22.43
CA ARG A 169 -13.74 10.05 -22.89
C ARG A 169 -12.44 10.82 -23.04
N LEU A 170 -11.36 10.27 -22.47
CA LEU A 170 -9.98 10.73 -22.68
C LEU A 170 -9.27 9.73 -23.58
N THR A 171 -8.58 10.26 -24.58
CA THR A 171 -7.74 9.49 -25.51
C THR A 171 -6.28 9.64 -25.13
N PRO A 172 -5.44 8.60 -25.29
CA PRO A 172 -4.01 8.76 -25.13
C PRO A 172 -3.47 9.85 -26.08
N ASP A 173 -2.96 10.94 -25.54
CA ASP A 173 -2.25 11.95 -26.31
C ASP A 173 -0.75 11.77 -26.10
N TYR A 174 -0.07 11.43 -27.18
CA TYR A 174 1.40 11.30 -27.19
C TYR A 174 2.12 12.65 -27.34
N ARG A 175 1.37 13.76 -27.41
CA ARG A 175 1.89 15.13 -27.39
C ARG A 175 1.95 15.59 -25.94
N LEU A 176 3.15 15.55 -25.39
CA LEU A 176 3.41 16.10 -24.06
C LEU A 176 3.58 17.62 -24.17
N ASP A 177 2.47 18.35 -24.20
CA ASP A 177 2.50 19.75 -23.88
C ASP A 177 2.68 19.92 -22.37
N GLU A 178 3.33 20.99 -21.97
CA GLU A 178 3.68 21.35 -20.59
C GLU A 178 2.48 21.14 -19.65
N VAL A 179 2.50 20.06 -18.86
CA VAL A 179 1.46 19.82 -17.86
C VAL A 179 1.64 20.87 -16.76
N LEU A 180 0.76 21.85 -16.74
CA LEU A 180 0.72 22.81 -15.64
C LEU A 180 0.36 22.06 -14.36
N VAL A 181 1.34 21.85 -13.50
CA VAL A 181 1.24 21.14 -12.21
C VAL A 181 0.14 21.70 -11.30
N THR A 182 -0.28 22.94 -11.52
CA THR A 182 -1.30 23.64 -10.73
C THR A 182 -2.74 23.17 -10.96
N ALA A 183 -3.02 22.44 -12.04
CA ALA A 183 -4.38 21.99 -12.37
C ALA A 183 -4.63 20.50 -12.09
N ASP A 184 -3.64 19.76 -11.60
CA ASP A 184 -3.82 18.36 -11.18
C ASP A 184 -4.26 18.28 -9.72
N LEU A 185 -5.54 17.94 -9.51
CA LEU A 185 -6.13 17.79 -8.18
C LEU A 185 -5.63 16.53 -7.43
N ASN A 186 -4.99 15.59 -8.13
CA ASN A 186 -4.37 14.41 -7.51
C ASN A 186 -2.90 14.65 -7.14
N SER A 187 -2.34 15.82 -7.48
CA SER A 187 -0.96 16.16 -7.13
C SER A 187 -0.76 16.27 -5.62
N PRO A 188 0.46 16.07 -5.11
CA PRO A 188 0.77 16.32 -3.70
C PRO A 188 0.45 17.74 -3.23
N LEU A 189 0.38 18.74 -4.13
CA LEU A 189 -0.02 20.10 -3.79
C LEU A 189 -1.51 20.23 -3.52
N SER A 190 -2.34 19.40 -4.11
CA SER A 190 -3.81 19.56 -4.15
C SER A 190 -4.55 18.63 -3.18
N THR A 191 -4.00 17.45 -2.88
CA THR A 191 -4.58 16.51 -1.92
C THR A 191 -4.46 17.00 -0.48
N THR A 192 -5.41 16.63 0.39
CA THR A 192 -5.41 17.03 1.81
C THR A 192 -4.53 16.12 2.66
N GLN A 193 -4.47 14.83 2.35
CA GLN A 193 -3.73 13.83 3.10
C GLN A 193 -2.22 14.04 2.99
N THR A 194 -1.49 13.87 4.11
CA THR A 194 -0.04 13.70 4.11
C THR A 194 0.31 12.27 3.70
N GLY A 195 1.47 12.05 3.09
CA GLY A 195 1.99 10.72 2.78
C GLY A 195 1.13 9.87 1.83
N LYS A 196 0.21 10.46 1.05
CA LYS A 196 -0.52 9.75 0.00
C LYS A 196 0.31 9.68 -1.27
N VAL A 197 0.43 8.47 -1.84
CA VAL A 197 1.02 8.22 -3.17
C VAL A 197 0.02 7.43 -4.01
N SER A 198 -0.25 7.88 -5.23
CA SER A 198 -1.08 7.16 -6.20
C SER A 198 -0.22 6.71 -7.38
N LEU A 199 -0.29 5.43 -7.74
CA LEU A 199 0.46 4.83 -8.82
C LEU A 199 -0.50 4.19 -9.82
N THR A 200 -0.25 4.44 -11.10
CA THR A 200 -0.95 3.79 -12.20
C THR A 200 -0.15 2.57 -12.69
N GLN A 201 -0.73 1.76 -13.57
CA GLN A 201 -0.02 0.67 -14.25
C GLN A 201 1.22 1.18 -14.99
N GLN A 202 1.11 2.33 -15.67
CA GLN A 202 2.23 2.90 -16.41
C GLN A 202 3.34 3.38 -15.46
N GLY A 203 2.97 4.00 -14.33
CA GLY A 203 3.92 4.40 -13.29
C GLY A 203 4.68 3.21 -12.71
N LEU A 204 4.01 2.07 -12.48
CA LEU A 204 4.66 0.82 -12.05
C LEU A 204 5.65 0.29 -13.09
N ASN A 205 5.29 0.35 -14.37
CA ASN A 205 6.11 -0.18 -15.46
C ASN A 205 7.31 0.73 -15.84
N ARG A 206 7.33 1.98 -15.36
CA ARG A 206 8.50 2.87 -15.46
C ARG A 206 9.55 2.58 -14.39
N GLY A 207 9.15 1.89 -13.30
CA GLY A 207 10.05 1.47 -12.24
C GLY A 207 10.97 0.32 -12.65
N PHE A 208 11.91 0.00 -11.75
CA PHE A 208 12.78 -1.16 -11.93
C PHE A 208 11.98 -2.47 -11.95
N ALA A 209 12.23 -3.28 -12.96
CA ALA A 209 11.66 -4.63 -13.07
C ALA A 209 12.64 -5.65 -12.48
N LEU A 210 12.32 -6.19 -11.31
CA LEU A 210 13.10 -7.27 -10.71
C LEU A 210 12.97 -8.54 -11.56
N LEU A 211 14.12 -9.07 -12.02
CA LEU A 211 14.16 -10.24 -12.90
C LEU A 211 13.21 -10.12 -14.10
N SER A 212 13.14 -8.89 -14.65
CA SER A 212 12.31 -8.52 -15.80
C SER A 212 10.80 -8.47 -15.54
N SER A 213 10.38 -8.43 -14.27
CA SER A 213 8.98 -8.28 -13.84
C SER A 213 8.84 -7.09 -12.88
N SER A 214 7.99 -6.12 -13.20
CA SER A 214 7.64 -5.04 -12.28
C SER A 214 6.84 -5.59 -11.10
N ASP A 215 7.01 -5.00 -9.91
CA ASP A 215 6.40 -5.48 -8.68
C ASP A 215 5.87 -4.32 -7.82
N VAL A 216 4.64 -4.46 -7.32
CA VAL A 216 3.96 -3.43 -6.53
C VAL A 216 4.69 -3.17 -5.22
N VAL A 217 4.95 -4.20 -4.43
CA VAL A 217 5.57 -4.03 -3.10
C VAL A 217 7.01 -3.51 -3.23
N LYS A 218 7.77 -3.97 -4.23
CA LYS A 218 9.12 -3.47 -4.51
C LYS A 218 9.12 -1.99 -4.90
N THR A 219 8.14 -1.56 -5.69
CA THR A 219 7.98 -0.14 -6.04
C THR A 219 7.69 0.70 -4.80
N LEU A 220 6.77 0.23 -3.92
CA LEU A 220 6.46 0.92 -2.68
C LEU A 220 7.65 0.96 -1.70
N GLN A 221 8.48 -0.08 -1.67
CA GLN A 221 9.72 -0.11 -0.88
C GLN A 221 10.73 0.95 -1.31
N GLY A 222 10.68 1.41 -2.55
CA GLY A 222 11.51 2.51 -3.07
C GLY A 222 11.15 3.89 -2.50
N LEU A 223 9.93 4.07 -2.00
CA LEU A 223 9.43 5.35 -1.53
C LEU A 223 10.06 5.78 -0.19
N SER A 224 10.03 7.09 0.09
CA SER A 224 10.42 7.64 1.38
C SER A 224 9.52 7.13 2.51
N GLY A 225 10.06 7.00 3.74
CA GLY A 225 9.32 6.53 4.92
C GLY A 225 9.01 5.04 4.97
N VAL A 226 9.39 4.30 3.95
CA VAL A 226 9.26 2.84 3.89
C VAL A 226 10.62 2.21 4.16
N ALA A 227 10.79 1.52 5.28
CA ALA A 227 12.01 0.77 5.53
C ALA A 227 12.06 -0.49 4.67
N ALA A 228 13.24 -0.85 4.22
CA ALA A 228 13.46 -2.05 3.43
C ALA A 228 13.92 -3.20 4.33
N GLY A 229 13.37 -4.38 4.08
CA GLY A 229 13.96 -5.62 4.56
C GLY A 229 15.23 -5.96 3.79
N THR A 230 15.78 -7.12 4.05
CA THR A 230 16.83 -7.71 3.20
C THR A 230 16.20 -8.40 1.98
N GLU A 231 17.02 -8.88 1.06
CA GLU A 231 16.56 -9.34 -0.25
C GLU A 231 15.57 -10.49 -0.26
N LEU A 232 15.70 -11.45 0.67
CA LEU A 232 14.77 -12.58 0.84
C LEU A 232 13.78 -12.39 1.99
N ILE A 233 13.79 -11.22 2.64
CA ILE A 233 12.96 -10.91 3.80
C ILE A 233 12.25 -9.58 3.54
N SER A 234 11.50 -9.58 2.47
CA SER A 234 10.97 -8.36 1.91
C SER A 234 9.50 -8.21 2.30
N GLY A 235 9.27 -7.55 3.44
CA GLY A 235 7.97 -7.00 3.83
C GLY A 235 7.86 -5.51 3.55
N LEU A 236 6.73 -4.93 3.85
CA LEU A 236 6.49 -3.48 3.84
C LEU A 236 6.53 -2.96 5.28
N TYR A 237 7.48 -2.09 5.59
CA TYR A 237 7.69 -1.55 6.94
C TYR A 237 7.57 -0.04 6.89
N VAL A 238 6.42 0.50 7.25
CA VAL A 238 6.09 1.92 7.08
C VAL A 238 6.08 2.61 8.43
N HIS A 239 6.85 3.70 8.57
CA HIS A 239 6.91 4.51 9.79
C HIS A 239 7.09 3.65 11.06
N GLY A 240 8.03 2.68 11.00
CA GLY A 240 8.35 1.78 12.11
C GLY A 240 7.27 0.76 12.46
N GLY A 241 6.30 0.54 11.58
CA GLY A 241 5.34 -0.54 11.72
C GLY A 241 5.82 -1.87 11.18
N GLY A 242 5.25 -2.97 11.64
CA GLY A 242 5.49 -4.33 11.16
C GLY A 242 4.83 -4.62 9.81
N ASN A 243 5.20 -5.72 9.17
CA ASN A 243 4.59 -6.12 7.90
C ASN A 243 3.09 -6.40 8.04
N ASP A 244 2.66 -6.99 9.14
CA ASP A 244 1.28 -7.32 9.50
C ASP A 244 0.45 -6.08 9.91
N GLU A 245 1.10 -4.95 10.13
CA GLU A 245 0.46 -3.69 10.47
C GLU A 245 0.01 -2.89 9.24
N ASN A 246 0.21 -3.42 8.01
CA ASN A 246 -0.24 -2.81 6.77
C ASN A 246 -1.53 -3.46 6.27
N LEU A 247 -2.46 -2.65 5.77
CA LEU A 247 -3.67 -3.12 5.12
C LEU A 247 -3.45 -3.23 3.61
N PHE A 248 -3.45 -4.46 3.10
CA PHE A 248 -3.42 -4.71 1.67
C PHE A 248 -4.83 -5.06 1.18
N LEU A 249 -5.32 -4.32 0.21
CA LEU A 249 -6.64 -4.54 -0.41
C LEU A 249 -6.47 -4.84 -1.90
N LEU A 250 -7.20 -5.81 -2.40
CA LEU A 250 -7.37 -6.07 -3.83
C LEU A 250 -8.86 -5.96 -4.17
N ASP A 251 -9.22 -4.94 -4.97
CA ASP A 251 -10.61 -4.58 -5.25
C ASP A 251 -11.49 -4.46 -3.98
N GLY A 252 -10.89 -3.99 -2.86
CA GLY A 252 -11.55 -3.81 -1.57
C GLY A 252 -11.52 -5.03 -0.64
N THR A 253 -11.10 -6.22 -1.11
CA THR A 253 -10.96 -7.43 -0.28
C THR A 253 -9.58 -7.49 0.36
N PRO A 254 -9.46 -7.74 1.69
CA PRO A 254 -8.18 -7.89 2.38
C PRO A 254 -7.37 -9.08 1.86
N LEU A 255 -6.06 -8.89 1.69
CA LEU A 255 -5.08 -9.95 1.46
C LEU A 255 -4.12 -10.02 2.66
N TYR A 256 -3.84 -11.25 3.12
CA TYR A 256 -3.07 -11.46 4.34
C TYR A 256 -1.58 -11.65 4.10
N GLN A 257 -1.21 -12.53 3.20
CA GLN A 257 0.18 -12.79 2.85
C GLN A 257 0.40 -12.44 1.38
N VAL A 258 1.00 -11.29 1.15
CA VAL A 258 1.13 -10.70 -0.19
C VAL A 258 2.49 -10.97 -0.82
N ASN A 259 3.26 -11.93 -0.29
CA ASN A 259 4.63 -12.19 -0.72
C ASN A 259 4.79 -13.60 -1.28
N HIS A 260 5.42 -13.69 -2.46
CA HIS A 260 5.93 -14.92 -3.05
C HIS A 260 7.45 -14.99 -2.89
N LEU A 261 8.01 -16.20 -2.85
CA LEU A 261 9.44 -16.48 -2.77
C LEU A 261 10.18 -15.60 -1.75
N GLY A 262 9.74 -15.60 -0.49
CA GLY A 262 10.36 -14.81 0.57
C GLY A 262 10.27 -13.30 0.36
N GLY A 263 9.34 -12.82 -0.49
CA GLY A 263 9.14 -11.40 -0.80
C GLY A 263 9.95 -10.88 -1.99
N LEU A 264 10.48 -11.75 -2.82
CA LEU A 264 11.04 -11.34 -4.13
C LEU A 264 9.96 -10.83 -5.07
N PHE A 265 8.77 -11.42 -5.02
CA PHE A 265 7.60 -11.00 -5.79
C PHE A 265 6.42 -10.77 -4.85
N SER A 266 5.54 -9.86 -5.22
CA SER A 266 4.26 -9.66 -4.54
C SER A 266 3.12 -10.44 -5.22
N ALA A 267 2.04 -10.64 -4.49
CA ALA A 267 0.81 -11.27 -4.96
C ALA A 267 0.06 -10.44 -6.04
N PHE A 268 0.52 -9.22 -6.32
CA PHE A 268 -0.12 -8.32 -7.26
C PHE A 268 0.48 -8.47 -8.66
N ASN A 269 -0.29 -9.03 -9.58
CA ASN A 269 0.09 -9.06 -10.98
C ASN A 269 -0.09 -7.67 -11.62
N THR A 270 1.03 -7.02 -11.97
CA THR A 270 1.03 -5.65 -12.49
C THR A 270 0.34 -5.50 -13.85
N ASP A 271 0.15 -6.58 -14.60
CA ASP A 271 -0.53 -6.52 -15.90
C ASP A 271 -2.03 -6.18 -15.78
N ILE A 272 -2.63 -6.42 -14.59
CA ILE A 272 -4.05 -6.11 -14.33
C ILE A 272 -4.28 -4.94 -13.39
N VAL A 273 -3.23 -4.34 -12.86
CA VAL A 273 -3.37 -3.21 -11.94
C VAL A 273 -3.82 -1.97 -12.70
N LYS A 274 -4.90 -1.36 -12.23
CA LYS A 274 -5.45 -0.10 -12.74
C LYS A 274 -4.88 1.09 -11.98
N ASN A 275 -4.97 1.03 -10.64
CA ASN A 275 -4.52 2.08 -9.73
C ASN A 275 -4.10 1.48 -8.40
N ILE A 276 -3.15 2.12 -7.74
CA ILE A 276 -2.76 1.85 -6.36
C ILE A 276 -2.81 3.15 -5.61
N ASP A 277 -3.59 3.22 -4.55
CA ASP A 277 -3.52 4.28 -3.56
C ASP A 277 -2.78 3.77 -2.32
N PHE A 278 -1.65 4.39 -2.02
CA PHE A 278 -0.81 4.07 -0.87
C PHE A 278 -0.82 5.23 0.13
N TYR A 279 -1.18 4.93 1.37
CA TYR A 279 -1.22 5.89 2.47
C TYR A 279 -0.20 5.50 3.53
N LYS A 280 0.79 6.35 3.77
CA LYS A 280 1.80 6.23 4.84
C LYS A 280 1.38 6.97 6.10
N SER A 281 0.58 8.04 5.94
CA SER A 281 0.04 8.90 6.99
C SER A 281 -1.25 9.56 6.49
N GLY A 282 -1.92 10.38 7.30
CA GLY A 282 -3.12 11.09 6.87
C GLY A 282 -4.24 10.17 6.37
N PHE A 283 -4.47 9.06 7.06
CA PHE A 283 -5.40 8.01 6.63
C PHE A 283 -6.83 8.52 6.54
N PRO A 284 -7.56 8.30 5.42
CA PRO A 284 -9.00 8.51 5.37
C PRO A 284 -9.75 7.62 6.37
N ALA A 285 -10.90 8.10 6.87
CA ALA A 285 -11.67 7.36 7.87
C ALA A 285 -12.25 6.04 7.37
N ARG A 286 -12.37 5.86 6.05
CA ARG A 286 -12.87 4.62 5.45
C ARG A 286 -11.99 3.38 5.69
N TYR A 287 -10.70 3.54 5.97
CA TYR A 287 -9.79 2.42 6.21
C TYR A 287 -9.59 2.20 7.71
N GLY A 288 -9.64 0.95 8.17
CA GLY A 288 -9.45 0.56 9.56
C GLY A 288 -8.71 -0.78 9.70
N GLY A 289 -8.54 -1.25 10.94
CA GLY A 289 -8.09 -2.60 11.26
C GLY A 289 -6.57 -2.85 11.13
N ARG A 290 -5.75 -1.82 10.82
CA ARG A 290 -4.29 -1.90 10.78
C ARG A 290 -3.67 -0.63 11.35
N LEU A 291 -2.34 -0.68 11.70
CA LEU A 291 -1.67 0.39 12.44
C LEU A 291 -0.76 1.29 11.60
N SER A 292 -0.33 0.84 10.39
CA SER A 292 0.86 1.42 9.77
C SER A 292 0.60 2.06 8.42
N SER A 293 0.09 1.32 7.45
CA SER A 293 -0.19 1.84 6.12
C SER A 293 -1.38 1.16 5.47
N VAL A 294 -1.86 1.74 4.37
CA VAL A 294 -2.90 1.17 3.53
C VAL A 294 -2.41 1.13 2.09
N VAL A 295 -2.52 -0.03 1.45
CA VAL A 295 -2.24 -0.27 0.04
C VAL A 295 -3.54 -0.75 -0.61
N ASP A 296 -4.26 0.13 -1.27
CA ASP A 296 -5.51 -0.20 -1.99
C ASP A 296 -5.21 -0.38 -3.48
N VAL A 297 -5.26 -1.62 -3.94
CA VAL A 297 -4.99 -2.02 -5.32
C VAL A 297 -6.31 -2.28 -6.04
N ARG A 298 -6.55 -1.55 -7.12
CA ARG A 298 -7.70 -1.73 -7.99
C ARG A 298 -7.27 -2.36 -9.30
N THR A 299 -8.07 -3.32 -9.78
CA THR A 299 -7.79 -4.03 -11.03
C THR A 299 -8.60 -3.46 -12.20
N ASN A 300 -8.07 -3.66 -13.41
CA ASN A 300 -8.71 -3.25 -14.66
C ASN A 300 -10.06 -3.94 -14.84
N ASP A 301 -11.06 -3.19 -15.34
CA ASP A 301 -12.42 -3.69 -15.60
C ASP A 301 -12.52 -4.49 -16.91
N GLY A 302 -11.47 -4.44 -17.74
CA GLY A 302 -11.42 -5.02 -19.07
C GLY A 302 -11.97 -4.11 -20.17
N ASN A 303 -11.56 -4.38 -21.40
CA ASN A 303 -11.89 -3.58 -22.58
C ASN A 303 -13.34 -3.85 -23.04
N LEU A 304 -14.15 -2.79 -23.16
CA LEU A 304 -15.55 -2.88 -23.61
C LEU A 304 -15.70 -2.84 -25.14
N GLU A 305 -14.64 -2.53 -25.88
CA GLU A 305 -14.72 -2.27 -27.33
C GLU A 305 -14.06 -3.35 -28.17
N LYS A 306 -12.86 -3.82 -27.76
CA LYS A 306 -12.03 -4.73 -28.53
C LYS A 306 -11.35 -5.77 -27.65
N LEU A 307 -11.01 -6.90 -28.24
CA LEU A 307 -10.18 -7.92 -27.62
C LEU A 307 -8.72 -7.47 -27.64
N HIS A 308 -8.08 -7.49 -26.47
CA HIS A 308 -6.67 -7.20 -26.26
C HIS A 308 -6.06 -8.27 -25.37
N GLY A 309 -4.76 -8.44 -25.50
CA GLY A 309 -4.04 -9.35 -24.64
C GLY A 309 -2.55 -9.09 -24.62
N SER A 310 -1.91 -9.68 -23.64
CA SER A 310 -0.45 -9.68 -23.52
C SER A 310 0.05 -11.07 -23.15
N PHE A 311 1.21 -11.40 -23.65
CA PHE A 311 1.97 -12.59 -23.27
C PHE A 311 3.39 -12.17 -22.97
N SER A 312 3.90 -12.50 -21.79
CA SER A 312 5.26 -12.21 -21.35
C SER A 312 5.97 -13.49 -20.96
N LEU A 313 7.20 -13.63 -21.42
CA LEU A 313 8.10 -14.72 -21.09
C LEU A 313 9.39 -14.11 -20.50
N GLY A 314 9.58 -14.26 -19.20
CA GLY A 314 10.78 -13.84 -18.47
C GLY A 314 11.67 -15.03 -18.10
N LEU A 315 12.81 -14.73 -17.46
CA LEU A 315 13.74 -15.74 -16.99
C LEU A 315 13.12 -16.70 -15.97
N LEU A 316 12.34 -16.17 -15.03
CA LEU A 316 11.78 -16.96 -13.94
C LEU A 316 10.28 -17.15 -14.02
N ASP A 317 9.55 -16.29 -14.74
CA ASP A 317 8.09 -16.30 -14.79
C ASP A 317 7.54 -16.14 -16.19
N GLY A 318 6.31 -16.60 -16.38
CA GLY A 318 5.48 -16.32 -17.53
C GLY A 318 4.18 -15.68 -17.10
N ARG A 319 3.71 -14.74 -17.91
CA ARG A 319 2.49 -14.00 -17.70
C ARG A 319 1.64 -13.99 -18.95
N PHE A 320 0.36 -14.11 -18.73
CA PHE A 320 -0.64 -14.02 -19.77
C PHE A 320 -1.79 -13.16 -19.28
N GLN A 321 -2.28 -12.27 -20.12
CA GLN A 321 -3.47 -11.47 -19.85
C GLN A 321 -4.31 -11.40 -21.12
N LEU A 322 -5.63 -11.51 -20.95
CA LEU A 322 -6.61 -11.37 -22.00
C LEU A 322 -7.81 -10.60 -21.49
N GLU A 323 -8.20 -9.57 -22.22
CA GLU A 323 -9.35 -8.75 -21.90
C GLU A 323 -10.17 -8.43 -23.15
N GLY A 324 -11.47 -8.22 -22.98
CA GLY A 324 -12.31 -7.85 -24.10
C GLY A 324 -13.80 -7.81 -23.76
N PRO A 325 -14.63 -7.46 -24.75
CA PRO A 325 -16.06 -7.44 -24.57
C PRO A 325 -16.68 -8.85 -24.68
N LEU A 326 -17.45 -9.25 -23.64
CA LEU A 326 -18.44 -10.31 -23.77
C LEU A 326 -19.71 -9.78 -24.49
N ARG A 327 -20.05 -8.53 -24.20
CA ARG A 327 -21.10 -7.76 -24.92
C ARG A 327 -20.58 -6.34 -25.12
N LYS A 328 -20.32 -5.99 -26.37
CA LYS A 328 -19.72 -4.70 -26.74
C LYS A 328 -20.45 -3.52 -26.09
N GLY A 329 -19.67 -2.63 -25.46
CA GLY A 329 -20.16 -1.45 -24.77
C GLY A 329 -20.92 -1.71 -23.45
N ARG A 330 -21.12 -2.99 -23.04
CA ARG A 330 -21.88 -3.31 -21.81
C ARG A 330 -21.21 -4.29 -20.86
N THR A 331 -20.55 -5.32 -21.38
CA THR A 331 -19.95 -6.36 -20.53
C THR A 331 -18.54 -6.63 -20.99
N SER A 332 -17.59 -6.46 -20.10
CA SER A 332 -16.18 -6.79 -20.34
C SER A 332 -15.71 -7.90 -19.41
N PHE A 333 -14.64 -8.55 -19.81
CA PHE A 333 -13.87 -9.47 -18.97
C PHE A 333 -12.40 -9.10 -19.01
N ASN A 334 -11.68 -9.44 -17.93
CA ASN A 334 -10.23 -9.41 -17.86
C ASN A 334 -9.77 -10.66 -17.09
N VAL A 335 -8.88 -11.45 -17.70
CA VAL A 335 -8.29 -12.64 -17.09
C VAL A 335 -6.80 -12.55 -17.23
N ALA A 336 -6.08 -12.78 -16.14
CA ALA A 336 -4.64 -12.82 -16.15
C ALA A 336 -4.10 -13.98 -15.32
N MET A 337 -3.00 -14.54 -15.77
CA MET A 337 -2.28 -15.64 -15.12
C MET A 337 -0.80 -15.32 -15.08
N ARG A 338 -0.17 -15.63 -13.95
CA ARG A 338 1.28 -15.58 -13.77
C ARG A 338 1.73 -16.87 -13.12
N ARG A 339 2.84 -17.45 -13.59
CA ARG A 339 3.48 -18.61 -12.97
C ARG A 339 4.99 -18.51 -13.08
N THR A 340 5.69 -18.86 -12.00
CA THR A 340 7.13 -19.13 -12.08
C THR A 340 7.38 -20.58 -12.49
N TRP A 341 8.51 -20.81 -13.15
CA TRP A 341 8.96 -22.15 -13.56
C TRP A 341 10.32 -22.53 -12.98
N LEU A 342 10.63 -22.02 -11.79
CA LEU A 342 11.87 -22.35 -11.10
C LEU A 342 11.98 -23.86 -10.84
N ASP A 343 10.87 -24.54 -10.55
CA ASP A 343 10.75 -25.99 -10.44
C ASP A 343 11.17 -26.71 -11.73
N ALA A 344 10.79 -26.20 -12.90
CA ALA A 344 11.16 -26.76 -14.20
C ALA A 344 12.62 -26.47 -14.56
N LEU A 345 13.13 -25.27 -14.23
CA LEU A 345 14.52 -24.88 -14.47
C LEU A 345 15.51 -25.68 -13.61
N THR A 346 15.15 -25.98 -12.36
CA THR A 346 16.02 -26.72 -11.43
C THR A 346 15.91 -28.24 -11.59
N ALA A 347 14.85 -28.76 -12.20
CA ALA A 347 14.66 -30.21 -12.38
C ALA A 347 15.81 -30.93 -13.12
N PRO A 348 16.34 -30.43 -14.26
CA PRO A 348 17.47 -31.07 -14.92
C PRO A 348 18.75 -31.06 -14.06
N PHE A 349 18.97 -29.97 -13.30
CA PHE A 349 20.10 -29.89 -12.39
C PHE A 349 20.03 -30.96 -11.31
N PHE A 350 18.88 -31.12 -10.63
CA PHE A 350 18.71 -32.17 -9.63
C PHE A 350 18.72 -33.57 -10.24
N ALA A 351 18.24 -33.75 -11.45
CA ALA A 351 18.35 -35.01 -12.16
C ALA A 351 19.81 -35.40 -12.41
N ALA A 352 20.62 -34.44 -12.90
CA ALA A 352 22.07 -34.65 -13.09
C ALA A 352 22.81 -34.84 -11.77
N TYR A 353 22.50 -34.03 -10.73
CA TYR A 353 23.06 -34.17 -9.39
C TYR A 353 22.82 -35.56 -8.82
N ASN A 354 21.61 -36.12 -9.01
CA ASN A 354 21.18 -37.38 -8.49
C ASN A 354 21.66 -38.59 -9.32
N SER A 355 22.14 -38.40 -10.55
CA SER A 355 22.45 -39.53 -11.47
C SER A 355 23.64 -40.37 -10.99
N SER A 356 24.64 -39.74 -10.38
CA SER A 356 25.91 -40.34 -9.98
C SER A 356 26.09 -40.47 -8.45
N ARG A 357 25.04 -40.23 -7.66
CA ARG A 357 25.11 -40.23 -6.19
C ARG A 357 24.14 -41.23 -5.58
N THR A 358 24.53 -41.86 -4.47
CA THR A 358 23.62 -42.63 -3.61
C THR A 358 22.65 -41.70 -2.90
N ASP A 359 23.16 -40.59 -2.41
CA ASP A 359 22.35 -39.52 -1.80
C ASP A 359 21.52 -38.78 -2.85
N LYS A 360 20.25 -38.64 -2.59
CA LYS A 360 19.30 -37.99 -3.50
C LYS A 360 18.79 -36.70 -2.89
N LEU A 361 18.86 -35.62 -3.64
CA LEU A 361 18.26 -34.31 -3.27
C LEU A 361 17.33 -33.83 -4.36
N ASN A 362 16.09 -33.51 -4.01
CA ASN A 362 15.16 -32.84 -4.88
C ASN A 362 14.61 -31.60 -4.19
N MET A 363 14.70 -30.46 -4.86
CA MET A 363 14.13 -29.21 -4.39
C MET A 363 13.29 -28.58 -5.48
N ARG A 364 12.07 -28.20 -5.17
CA ARG A 364 11.12 -27.61 -6.11
C ARG A 364 10.44 -26.41 -5.49
N TYR A 365 10.39 -25.32 -6.23
CA TYR A 365 9.61 -24.15 -5.87
C TYR A 365 8.90 -23.59 -7.11
N ALA A 366 7.64 -23.24 -6.97
CA ALA A 366 6.93 -22.37 -7.90
C ALA A 366 5.78 -21.65 -7.20
N PHE A 367 5.37 -20.55 -7.77
CA PHE A 367 4.10 -19.90 -7.44
C PHE A 367 3.26 -19.65 -8.69
N HIS A 368 1.98 -19.44 -8.49
CA HIS A 368 1.06 -18.98 -9.53
C HIS A 368 0.05 -17.99 -8.98
N ASP A 369 -0.36 -17.05 -9.83
CA ASP A 369 -1.48 -16.14 -9.61
C ASP A 369 -2.47 -16.25 -10.75
N ILE A 370 -3.73 -16.27 -10.41
CA ILE A 370 -4.86 -16.24 -11.34
C ILE A 370 -5.76 -15.08 -10.93
N ASN A 371 -6.07 -14.21 -11.85
CA ASN A 371 -6.98 -13.09 -11.66
C ASN A 371 -8.06 -13.17 -12.74
N ALA A 372 -9.29 -12.91 -12.36
CA ALA A 372 -10.41 -12.80 -13.29
C ALA A 372 -11.36 -11.72 -12.83
N LYS A 373 -11.83 -10.89 -13.76
CA LYS A 373 -12.83 -9.86 -13.47
C LYS A 373 -13.84 -9.80 -14.62
N VAL A 374 -15.10 -9.71 -14.27
CA VAL A 374 -16.19 -9.45 -15.22
C VAL A 374 -16.93 -8.22 -14.74
N THR A 375 -17.12 -7.24 -15.64
CA THR A 375 -17.83 -6.01 -15.35
C THR A 375 -19.02 -5.87 -16.28
N HIS A 376 -20.20 -5.55 -15.73
CA HIS A 376 -21.43 -5.36 -16.48
C HIS A 376 -22.06 -4.00 -16.18
N ILE A 377 -22.39 -3.26 -17.23
CA ILE A 377 -23.08 -1.97 -17.17
C ILE A 377 -24.57 -2.22 -17.48
N PHE A 378 -25.41 -2.17 -16.43
CA PHE A 378 -26.87 -2.33 -16.57
C PHE A 378 -27.50 -1.10 -17.21
N SER A 379 -27.04 0.09 -16.76
CA SER A 379 -27.52 1.40 -17.23
C SER A 379 -26.45 2.47 -16.92
N ASP A 380 -26.70 3.70 -17.35
CA ASP A 380 -25.83 4.86 -17.01
C ASP A 380 -25.77 5.16 -15.51
N ARG A 381 -26.61 4.53 -14.70
CA ARG A 381 -26.66 4.69 -13.24
C ARG A 381 -26.21 3.46 -12.47
N SER A 382 -26.13 2.29 -13.11
CA SER A 382 -25.91 1.03 -12.42
C SER A 382 -24.87 0.18 -13.12
N ARG A 383 -23.87 -0.27 -12.36
CA ARG A 383 -22.80 -1.16 -12.81
C ARG A 383 -22.52 -2.20 -11.72
N ALA A 384 -22.17 -3.41 -12.11
CA ALA A 384 -21.63 -4.41 -11.19
C ALA A 384 -20.38 -5.05 -11.75
N SER A 385 -19.52 -5.51 -10.86
CA SER A 385 -18.32 -6.27 -11.19
C SER A 385 -18.12 -7.44 -10.21
N LEU A 386 -17.64 -8.55 -10.75
CA LEU A 386 -17.20 -9.71 -9.99
C LEU A 386 -15.71 -9.88 -10.26
N SER A 387 -14.87 -9.78 -9.21
CA SER A 387 -13.45 -10.05 -9.27
C SER A 387 -13.09 -11.28 -8.45
N PHE A 388 -12.14 -12.04 -8.96
CA PHE A 388 -11.58 -13.24 -8.34
C PHE A 388 -10.07 -13.21 -8.42
N TYR A 389 -9.42 -13.60 -7.34
CA TYR A 389 -7.98 -13.78 -7.23
C TYR A 389 -7.67 -15.10 -6.53
N SER A 390 -6.68 -15.82 -7.03
CA SER A 390 -6.07 -16.97 -6.35
C SER A 390 -4.57 -16.99 -6.61
N GLY A 391 -3.78 -16.87 -5.55
CA GLY A 391 -2.32 -16.94 -5.59
C GLY A 391 -1.81 -17.99 -4.60
N ASN A 392 -0.94 -18.89 -5.05
CA ASN A 392 -0.40 -19.96 -4.23
C ASN A 392 1.05 -20.24 -4.57
N ASP A 393 1.82 -20.52 -3.53
CA ASP A 393 3.19 -20.97 -3.57
C ASP A 393 3.28 -22.43 -3.10
N PHE A 394 4.26 -23.16 -3.61
CA PHE A 394 4.72 -24.38 -3.01
C PHE A 394 6.26 -24.45 -2.97
N PHE A 395 6.78 -24.95 -1.87
CA PHE A 395 8.20 -25.26 -1.70
C PHE A 395 8.32 -26.68 -1.16
N LYS A 396 9.07 -27.53 -1.85
CA LYS A 396 9.22 -28.94 -1.53
C LYS A 396 10.68 -29.32 -1.56
N VAL A 397 11.15 -29.98 -0.51
CA VAL A 397 12.47 -30.58 -0.39
C VAL A 397 12.28 -32.05 -0.06
N ASP A 398 13.01 -32.91 -0.74
CA ASP A 398 13.08 -34.35 -0.51
C ASP A 398 14.56 -34.75 -0.55
N SER A 399 15.14 -35.04 0.59
CA SER A 399 16.55 -35.41 0.76
C SER A 399 16.65 -36.77 1.36
N LYS A 400 17.30 -37.68 0.66
CA LYS A 400 17.62 -39.04 1.13
C LYS A 400 19.12 -39.21 1.15
N GLN A 401 19.64 -39.59 2.27
CA GLN A 401 21.07 -39.87 2.49
C GLN A 401 21.23 -41.33 2.92
N HIS A 402 22.25 -41.95 2.39
CA HIS A 402 22.60 -43.29 2.72
C HIS A 402 24.09 -43.22 3.09
N ASP A 403 24.39 -43.39 4.34
CA ASP A 403 25.78 -43.51 4.82
C ASP A 403 26.14 -44.98 5.00
N ASN A 404 27.24 -45.36 4.40
CA ASN A 404 27.85 -46.69 4.59
C ASN A 404 29.10 -46.56 5.51
N SER A 405 29.30 -45.46 6.17
CA SER A 405 30.40 -45.30 7.12
C SER A 405 30.11 -46.08 8.40
N TYR A 406 31.05 -46.87 8.81
CA TYR A 406 31.03 -47.66 10.03
C TYR A 406 30.94 -46.74 11.26
N ILE A 407 29.70 -46.39 11.67
CA ILE A 407 29.46 -45.99 13.05
C ILE A 407 29.47 -47.30 13.86
N GLN A 408 30.23 -47.38 14.95
CA GLN A 408 30.33 -48.54 15.80
C GLN A 408 28.94 -49.15 16.01
N ASP A 409 28.78 -50.39 15.56
CA ASP A 409 27.60 -51.26 15.67
C ASP A 409 26.48 -51.13 14.60
N TYR A 410 26.60 -50.27 13.57
CA TYR A 410 25.60 -50.18 12.49
C TYR A 410 26.22 -50.19 11.09
N ASP A 411 25.70 -51.08 10.22
CA ASP A 411 26.22 -51.28 8.86
C ASP A 411 25.60 -50.38 7.82
N LYS A 412 24.44 -49.79 8.08
CA LYS A 412 23.71 -48.94 7.16
C LYS A 412 22.90 -47.85 7.90
N ASP A 413 23.14 -46.62 7.51
CA ASP A 413 22.35 -45.49 7.92
C ASP A 413 21.48 -45.01 6.79
N PHE A 414 20.22 -44.78 7.08
CA PHE A 414 19.27 -44.16 6.17
C PHE A 414 18.66 -42.95 6.83
N TYR A 415 18.88 -41.77 6.25
CA TYR A 415 18.32 -40.51 6.71
C TYR A 415 17.48 -39.90 5.62
N HIS A 416 16.19 -39.70 5.87
CA HIS A 416 15.25 -39.12 4.94
C HIS A 416 14.57 -37.87 5.53
N VAL A 417 14.80 -36.74 4.93
CA VAL A 417 14.12 -35.50 5.26
C VAL A 417 13.19 -35.10 4.14
N LYS A 418 11.93 -34.90 4.47
CA LYS A 418 10.92 -34.36 3.55
C LYS A 418 10.30 -33.14 4.16
N PHE A 419 10.37 -32.03 3.40
CA PHE A 419 9.82 -30.75 3.77
C PHE A 419 8.91 -30.26 2.65
N ASN A 420 7.64 -29.98 2.98
CA ASN A 420 6.69 -29.41 2.05
C ASN A 420 6.02 -28.21 2.72
N MET A 421 5.99 -27.11 2.01
CA MET A 421 5.31 -25.89 2.43
C MET A 421 4.44 -25.37 1.28
N GLU A 422 3.19 -25.06 1.58
CA GLU A 422 2.24 -24.48 0.62
C GLU A 422 1.50 -23.34 1.32
N TRP A 423 1.45 -22.17 0.66
CA TRP A 423 0.75 -21.01 1.20
C TRP A 423 0.12 -20.17 0.09
N GLY A 424 -0.86 -19.36 0.44
CA GLY A 424 -1.48 -18.47 -0.53
C GLY A 424 -2.78 -17.85 -0.06
N ASN A 425 -3.37 -17.07 -0.97
CA ASN A 425 -4.62 -16.37 -0.77
C ASN A 425 -5.62 -16.70 -1.88
N THR A 426 -6.90 -16.63 -1.53
CA THR A 426 -8.00 -16.53 -2.48
C THR A 426 -8.87 -15.35 -2.06
N ALA A 427 -9.23 -14.48 -2.99
CA ALA A 427 -10.10 -13.34 -2.74
C ALA A 427 -11.18 -13.24 -3.82
N THR A 428 -12.39 -12.87 -3.42
CA THR A 428 -13.52 -12.65 -4.34
C THR A 428 -14.27 -11.42 -3.87
N THR A 429 -14.55 -10.50 -4.80
CA THR A 429 -15.34 -9.30 -4.56
C THR A 429 -16.47 -9.23 -5.57
N LEU A 430 -17.70 -9.16 -5.09
CA LEU A 430 -18.87 -8.78 -5.89
C LEU A 430 -19.22 -7.33 -5.54
N ASN A 431 -19.00 -6.41 -6.44
CA ASN A 431 -19.27 -4.99 -6.24
C ASN A 431 -20.46 -4.56 -7.09
N TRP A 432 -21.36 -3.79 -6.50
CA TRP A 432 -22.47 -3.12 -7.18
C TRP A 432 -22.45 -1.64 -6.88
N GLU A 433 -22.55 -0.83 -7.93
CA GLU A 433 -22.50 0.63 -7.91
C GLU A 433 -23.80 1.19 -8.41
N TYR A 434 -24.30 2.22 -7.73
CA TYR A 434 -25.54 2.88 -8.11
C TYR A 434 -25.49 4.39 -7.86
N ARG A 435 -25.76 5.17 -8.88
CA ARG A 435 -25.93 6.61 -8.80
C ARG A 435 -27.38 6.95 -8.50
N TRP A 436 -27.68 7.28 -7.26
CA TRP A 436 -29.04 7.66 -6.82
C TRP A 436 -29.45 9.00 -7.38
N THR A 437 -28.59 10.02 -7.22
CA THR A 437 -28.80 11.38 -7.72
C THR A 437 -27.50 11.90 -8.36
N PRO A 438 -27.52 13.07 -9.03
CA PRO A 438 -26.26 13.69 -9.48
C PRO A 438 -25.22 13.94 -8.36
N ARG A 439 -25.66 14.00 -7.09
CA ARG A 439 -24.83 14.29 -5.91
C ARG A 439 -24.60 13.10 -4.99
N LEU A 440 -25.33 12.01 -5.19
CA LEU A 440 -25.25 10.82 -4.30
C LEU A 440 -24.96 9.58 -5.12
N PHE A 441 -23.83 8.99 -4.83
CA PHE A 441 -23.35 7.72 -5.36
C PHE A 441 -23.24 6.70 -4.23
N ALA A 442 -23.55 5.45 -4.49
CA ALA A 442 -23.43 4.34 -3.55
C ALA A 442 -22.68 3.17 -4.17
N SER A 443 -21.88 2.50 -3.36
CA SER A 443 -21.30 1.21 -3.69
C SER A 443 -21.54 0.20 -2.57
N VAL A 444 -21.79 -1.04 -2.96
CA VAL A 444 -21.94 -2.17 -2.03
C VAL A 444 -21.12 -3.33 -2.56
N SER A 445 -20.24 -3.88 -1.73
CA SER A 445 -19.40 -5.01 -2.06
C SER A 445 -19.66 -6.18 -1.12
N GLY A 446 -19.86 -7.37 -1.66
CA GLY A 446 -19.73 -8.62 -0.92
C GLY A 446 -18.32 -9.14 -1.04
N LEU A 447 -17.71 -9.54 0.09
CA LEU A 447 -16.28 -9.86 0.20
C LEU A 447 -16.10 -11.30 0.69
N TYR A 448 -15.16 -12.01 0.09
CA TYR A 448 -14.63 -13.28 0.58
C TYR A 448 -13.12 -13.27 0.47
N ALA A 449 -12.43 -13.58 1.57
CA ALA A 449 -10.99 -13.79 1.58
C ALA A 449 -10.65 -15.10 2.30
N HIS A 450 -9.71 -15.84 1.76
CA HIS A 450 -9.14 -17.06 2.35
C HIS A 450 -7.63 -17.00 2.27
N ASN A 451 -6.98 -17.14 3.41
CA ASN A 451 -5.52 -17.32 3.48
C ASN A 451 -5.22 -18.67 4.12
N ARG A 452 -4.23 -19.36 3.58
CA ARG A 452 -3.75 -20.65 4.11
C ARG A 452 -2.25 -20.73 4.14
N SER A 453 -1.74 -21.47 5.14
CA SER A 453 -0.37 -21.93 5.23
C SER A 453 -0.39 -23.39 5.67
N ASN A 454 0.21 -24.26 4.88
CA ASN A 454 0.36 -25.68 5.18
C ASN A 454 1.85 -26.00 5.28
N TYR A 455 2.20 -26.72 6.31
CA TYR A 455 3.56 -27.17 6.58
C TYR A 455 3.55 -28.67 6.84
N TYR A 456 4.45 -29.38 6.20
CA TYR A 456 4.71 -30.80 6.42
C TYR A 456 6.20 -31.03 6.54
N PHE A 457 6.62 -31.65 7.62
CA PHE A 457 7.98 -32.06 7.85
C PHE A 457 8.01 -33.53 8.25
N LEU A 458 8.88 -34.31 7.64
CA LEU A 458 9.21 -35.69 7.98
C LEU A 458 10.71 -35.77 8.11
N GLU A 459 11.13 -36.36 9.21
CA GLU A 459 12.48 -36.79 9.46
C GLU A 459 12.42 -38.28 9.85
N ASP A 460 13.06 -39.12 9.07
CA ASP A 460 13.10 -40.54 9.23
C ASP A 460 14.57 -40.96 9.26
N ASP A 461 15.02 -41.33 10.44
CA ASP A 461 16.40 -41.77 10.73
C ASP A 461 16.36 -43.24 11.11
N LYS A 462 16.97 -44.07 10.27
CA LYS A 462 17.03 -45.50 10.48
C LYS A 462 18.47 -45.96 10.40
N GLN A 463 18.91 -46.59 11.49
CA GLN A 463 20.22 -47.21 11.62
C GLN A 463 20.02 -48.71 11.76
N THR A 464 20.72 -49.50 10.97
CA THR A 464 20.55 -50.96 10.93
C THR A 464 21.93 -51.65 10.95
N GLY A 465 22.24 -52.43 11.99
CA GLY A 465 23.37 -53.33 12.08
C GLY A 465 22.95 -54.81 11.83
N GLU A 466 23.88 -55.76 11.92
CA GLU A 466 23.61 -57.17 11.65
C GLU A 466 22.51 -57.73 12.57
N ASP A 467 22.50 -57.37 13.87
CA ASP A 467 21.52 -57.87 14.86
C ASP A 467 20.79 -56.72 15.60
N ARG A 468 20.90 -55.47 15.18
CA ARG A 468 20.30 -54.28 15.85
C ARG A 468 19.75 -53.31 14.86
N TRP A 469 18.63 -52.67 15.22
CA TRP A 469 18.12 -51.53 14.52
C TRP A 469 17.67 -50.42 15.48
N GLN A 470 17.80 -49.20 15.04
CA GLN A 470 17.23 -48.01 15.70
C GLN A 470 16.46 -47.21 14.69
N LEU A 471 15.28 -46.80 15.05
CA LEU A 471 14.44 -45.98 14.21
C LEU A 471 14.00 -44.73 14.99
N SER A 472 14.20 -43.57 14.41
CA SER A 472 13.61 -42.34 14.89
C SER A 472 12.82 -41.70 13.74
N LEU A 473 11.53 -41.54 13.92
CA LEU A 473 10.65 -40.89 12.94
C LEU A 473 9.94 -39.73 13.60
N GLN A 474 10.16 -38.55 13.05
CA GLN A 474 9.46 -37.32 13.44
C GLN A 474 8.60 -36.82 12.27
N GLU A 475 7.29 -36.83 12.45
CA GLU A 475 6.35 -36.29 11.49
C GLU A 475 5.63 -35.09 12.10
N GLN A 476 5.67 -33.97 11.40
CA GLN A 476 4.99 -32.75 11.80
C GLN A 476 4.09 -32.24 10.66
N ARG A 477 2.84 -32.04 10.99
CA ARG A 477 1.87 -31.38 10.08
C ARG A 477 1.27 -30.18 10.77
N SER A 478 1.30 -29.05 10.11
CA SER A 478 0.65 -27.84 10.60
C SER A 478 -0.14 -27.19 9.48
N ARG A 479 -1.34 -26.78 9.79
CA ARG A 479 -2.19 -25.98 8.90
C ARG A 479 -2.71 -24.77 9.65
N SER A 480 -2.55 -23.62 9.05
CA SER A 480 -3.13 -22.37 9.51
C SER A 480 -4.02 -21.79 8.43
N THR A 481 -5.23 -21.33 8.78
CA THR A 481 -6.14 -20.65 7.87
C THR A 481 -6.84 -19.48 8.55
N ILE A 482 -7.14 -18.47 7.74
CA ILE A 482 -8.14 -17.45 8.06
C ILE A 482 -9.12 -17.34 6.90
N ASP A 483 -10.41 -17.37 7.22
CA ASP A 483 -11.51 -17.19 6.27
C ASP A 483 -12.31 -15.97 6.68
N ASP A 484 -12.54 -15.03 5.75
CA ASP A 484 -13.34 -13.83 5.94
C ASP A 484 -14.50 -13.81 4.98
N VAL A 485 -15.67 -13.48 5.49
CA VAL A 485 -16.89 -13.26 4.70
C VAL A 485 -17.59 -12.02 5.21
N GLY A 486 -18.00 -11.13 4.32
CA GLY A 486 -18.69 -9.94 4.76
C GLY A 486 -19.10 -8.99 3.66
N TYR A 487 -19.34 -7.75 4.04
CA TYR A 487 -19.71 -6.69 3.12
C TYR A 487 -19.00 -5.38 3.46
N HIS A 488 -18.89 -4.53 2.45
CA HIS A 488 -18.57 -3.11 2.57
C HIS A 488 -19.61 -2.31 1.81
N ALA A 489 -20.18 -1.28 2.44
CA ALA A 489 -21.13 -0.36 1.83
C ALA A 489 -20.66 1.07 2.05
N GLU A 490 -20.64 1.87 0.99
CA GLU A 490 -20.21 3.27 1.02
C GLU A 490 -21.21 4.17 0.29
N LEU A 491 -21.41 5.37 0.85
CA LEU A 491 -22.12 6.49 0.25
C LEU A 491 -21.14 7.64 0.02
N ASP A 492 -21.02 8.10 -1.21
CA ASP A 492 -20.27 9.29 -1.65
C ASP A 492 -21.29 10.39 -1.94
N TYR A 493 -21.34 11.42 -1.08
CA TYR A 493 -22.31 12.51 -1.14
C TYR A 493 -21.62 13.86 -1.29
N ARG A 494 -21.98 14.59 -2.34
CA ARG A 494 -21.43 15.91 -2.65
C ARG A 494 -22.56 16.95 -2.68
N PRO A 495 -22.94 17.49 -1.51
CA PRO A 495 -24.05 18.45 -1.41
C PRO A 495 -23.81 19.75 -2.19
N GLY A 496 -22.55 20.12 -2.37
CA GLY A 496 -22.12 21.32 -3.07
C GLY A 496 -20.64 21.26 -3.48
N THR A 497 -20.02 22.41 -3.64
CA THR A 497 -18.59 22.55 -4.02
C THR A 497 -17.63 22.42 -2.85
N ASP A 498 -18.12 22.66 -1.64
CA ASP A 498 -17.27 22.86 -0.46
C ASP A 498 -17.22 21.63 0.46
N HIS A 499 -18.13 20.68 0.26
CA HIS A 499 -18.24 19.46 1.04
C HIS A 499 -18.22 18.21 0.17
N HIS A 500 -17.43 17.22 0.58
CA HIS A 500 -17.43 15.89 0.01
C HIS A 500 -17.50 14.87 1.16
N VAL A 501 -18.71 14.45 1.48
CA VAL A 501 -19.01 13.54 2.58
C VAL A 501 -18.95 12.10 2.10
N ARG A 502 -18.17 11.27 2.77
CA ARG A 502 -18.18 9.82 2.60
C ARG A 502 -18.55 9.17 3.92
N MET A 503 -19.44 8.22 3.86
CA MET A 503 -19.84 7.42 5.00
C MET A 503 -20.07 5.98 4.60
N GLY A 504 -19.77 5.07 5.50
CA GLY A 504 -19.91 3.66 5.17
C GLY A 504 -19.93 2.74 6.37
N SER A 505 -20.21 1.49 6.06
CA SER A 505 -20.26 0.39 7.01
C SER A 505 -19.55 -0.81 6.44
N THR A 506 -18.76 -1.49 7.29
CA THR A 506 -18.09 -2.75 6.94
C THR A 506 -18.47 -3.79 8.00
N TYR A 507 -18.78 -4.99 7.55
CA TYR A 507 -18.89 -6.14 8.44
C TYR A 507 -18.09 -7.28 7.87
N LEU A 508 -17.24 -7.89 8.71
CA LEU A 508 -16.47 -9.09 8.39
C LEU A 508 -16.69 -10.14 9.49
N TYR A 509 -17.05 -11.33 9.07
CA TYR A 509 -16.98 -12.54 9.87
C TYR A 509 -15.65 -13.21 9.59
N HIS A 510 -14.84 -13.42 10.64
CA HIS A 510 -13.54 -14.04 10.59
C HIS A 510 -13.58 -15.43 11.22
N LEU A 511 -13.04 -16.42 10.53
CA LEU A 511 -12.82 -17.75 11.08
C LEU A 511 -11.31 -18.04 11.11
N PHE A 512 -10.71 -17.88 12.27
CA PHE A 512 -9.31 -18.15 12.50
C PHE A 512 -9.09 -19.62 12.91
N ARG A 513 -8.17 -20.29 12.26
CA ARG A 513 -7.67 -21.61 12.64
C ARG A 513 -6.13 -21.59 12.65
N PRO A 514 -5.52 -20.94 13.66
CA PRO A 514 -4.10 -20.62 13.64
C PRO A 514 -3.19 -21.86 13.82
N GLN A 515 -3.66 -22.88 14.53
CA GLN A 515 -2.83 -24.00 14.94
C GLN A 515 -3.59 -25.31 14.79
N GLN A 516 -3.69 -25.80 13.56
CA GLN A 516 -4.17 -27.16 13.30
C GLN A 516 -2.93 -28.05 13.13
N THR A 517 -2.41 -28.60 14.23
CA THR A 517 -1.15 -29.36 14.27
C THR A 517 -1.39 -30.84 14.57
N ASP A 518 -0.62 -31.72 13.93
CA ASP A 518 -0.55 -33.15 14.23
C ASP A 518 0.93 -33.56 14.18
N ASN A 519 1.55 -33.65 15.34
CA ASN A 519 2.95 -34.01 15.49
C ASN A 519 3.03 -35.43 16.04
N ARG A 520 3.79 -36.25 15.38
CA ARG A 520 4.09 -37.64 15.78
C ARG A 520 5.59 -37.79 15.94
N HIS A 521 5.98 -38.39 17.03
CA HIS A 521 7.33 -38.83 17.26
C HIS A 521 7.28 -40.32 17.57
N TYR A 522 8.07 -41.05 16.85
CA TYR A 522 8.22 -42.48 17.02
C TYR A 522 9.71 -42.75 17.21
N ALA A 523 10.06 -43.39 18.30
CA ALA A 523 11.43 -43.86 18.54
C ALA A 523 11.36 -45.31 18.97
N GLY A 524 12.19 -46.16 18.37
CA GLY A 524 12.15 -47.59 18.65
C GLY A 524 13.51 -48.22 18.39
N THR A 525 13.75 -49.22 19.19
CA THR A 525 14.85 -50.19 19.07
C THR A 525 14.24 -51.59 19.04
N GLU A 526 15.06 -52.63 18.93
CA GLU A 526 14.61 -54.02 19.06
C GLU A 526 13.93 -54.33 20.40
N GLU A 527 14.33 -53.58 21.44
CA GLU A 527 13.87 -53.81 22.80
C GLU A 527 12.62 -53.03 23.19
N ALA A 528 12.43 -51.85 22.64
CA ALA A 528 11.33 -50.96 23.00
C ALA A 528 10.91 -49.99 21.88
N VAL A 529 9.63 -49.71 21.83
CA VAL A 529 9.03 -48.71 20.91
C VAL A 529 8.25 -47.70 21.71
N ASP A 530 8.56 -46.39 21.54
CA ASP A 530 7.80 -45.29 22.11
C ASP A 530 7.12 -44.46 21.01
N THR A 531 5.90 -44.08 21.23
CA THR A 531 5.13 -43.25 20.29
C THR A 531 4.45 -42.10 21.01
N LEU A 532 4.88 -40.89 20.70
CA LEU A 532 4.27 -39.67 21.20
C LEU A 532 3.50 -38.98 20.09
N ARG A 533 2.22 -38.69 20.29
CA ARG A 533 1.40 -37.90 19.37
C ARG A 533 0.80 -36.70 20.07
N ARG A 534 1.04 -35.49 19.54
CA ARG A 534 0.47 -34.23 20.03
C ARG A 534 -0.39 -33.59 18.93
N ARG A 535 -1.60 -33.19 19.29
CA ARG A 535 -2.55 -32.50 18.37
C ARG A 535 -2.99 -31.18 18.93
N GLY A 536 -3.00 -30.14 18.08
CA GLY A 536 -3.58 -28.84 18.35
C GLY A 536 -4.72 -28.54 17.40
N ARG A 537 -5.83 -27.96 17.90
CA ARG A 537 -7.02 -27.60 17.10
C ARG A 537 -7.64 -26.28 17.57
N ALA A 538 -6.83 -25.22 17.63
CA ALA A 538 -7.34 -23.89 17.96
C ALA A 538 -8.26 -23.36 16.86
N SER A 539 -9.40 -22.81 17.23
CA SER A 539 -10.34 -22.15 16.30
C SER A 539 -11.05 -21.00 17.01
N TYR A 540 -11.10 -19.83 16.35
CA TYR A 540 -11.74 -18.63 16.87
C TYR A 540 -12.69 -18.04 15.82
N ARG A 541 -13.84 -17.55 16.27
CA ARG A 541 -14.84 -16.87 15.43
C ARG A 541 -14.88 -15.42 15.85
N GLY A 542 -14.55 -14.53 14.91
CA GLY A 542 -14.53 -13.08 15.12
C GLY A 542 -15.63 -12.40 14.30
N HIS A 543 -16.23 -11.37 14.86
CA HIS A 543 -17.17 -10.48 14.18
C HIS A 543 -16.61 -9.07 14.27
N GLU A 544 -16.23 -8.50 13.15
CA GLU A 544 -15.78 -7.12 13.04
C GLU A 544 -16.86 -6.28 12.38
N PHE A 545 -17.35 -5.27 13.06
CA PHE A 545 -18.28 -4.29 12.53
C PHE A 545 -17.68 -2.91 12.62
N ALA A 546 -17.59 -2.20 11.51
CA ALA A 546 -17.06 -0.85 11.46
C ALA A 546 -18.06 0.12 10.82
N LEU A 547 -18.08 1.34 11.36
CA LEU A 547 -18.79 2.49 10.81
C LEU A 547 -17.80 3.63 10.65
N TYR A 548 -17.93 4.37 9.57
CA TYR A 548 -17.12 5.58 9.37
C TYR A 548 -17.93 6.70 8.71
N ALA A 549 -17.48 7.90 9.00
CA ALA A 549 -17.91 9.10 8.27
C ALA A 549 -16.74 10.06 8.17
N GLU A 550 -16.57 10.69 7.03
CA GLU A 550 -15.57 11.72 6.78
C GLU A 550 -16.11 12.80 5.85
N ASP A 551 -15.64 14.02 6.03
CA ASP A 551 -15.95 15.15 5.15
C ASP A 551 -14.67 15.85 4.73
N ASP A 552 -14.50 16.00 3.42
CA ASP A 552 -13.48 16.85 2.81
C ASP A 552 -14.10 18.25 2.60
N ILE A 553 -13.71 19.19 3.46
CA ILE A 553 -14.27 20.52 3.56
C ILE A 553 -13.33 21.54 2.90
N ARG A 554 -13.83 22.32 1.96
CA ARG A 554 -13.12 23.49 1.42
C ARG A 554 -13.51 24.73 2.22
N LEU A 555 -12.55 25.36 2.86
CA LEU A 555 -12.72 26.58 3.65
C LEU A 555 -12.07 27.77 2.93
N GLY A 556 -12.82 28.39 2.02
CA GLY A 556 -12.31 29.40 1.11
C GLY A 556 -11.31 28.84 0.09
N ASP A 557 -10.41 29.68 -0.42
CA ASP A 557 -9.52 29.30 -1.52
C ASP A 557 -8.23 28.59 -1.07
N ARG A 558 -7.83 28.79 0.20
CA ARG A 558 -6.51 28.36 0.68
C ARG A 558 -6.57 27.14 1.60
N TRP A 559 -7.67 26.90 2.29
CA TRP A 559 -7.75 25.83 3.29
C TRP A 559 -8.61 24.68 2.79
N LYS A 560 -8.14 23.46 3.04
CA LYS A 560 -8.93 22.25 2.97
C LYS A 560 -8.74 21.46 4.25
N LEU A 561 -9.82 20.90 4.76
CA LEU A 561 -9.87 20.08 5.96
C LEU A 561 -10.53 18.75 5.61
N ASN A 562 -9.88 17.64 5.91
CA ASN A 562 -10.53 16.34 5.97
C ASN A 562 -10.69 15.99 7.46
N ALA A 563 -11.92 15.79 7.89
CA ALA A 563 -12.24 15.39 9.25
C ALA A 563 -13.09 14.13 9.20
N GLY A 564 -12.66 13.09 9.91
CA GLY A 564 -13.33 11.80 9.90
C GLY A 564 -13.27 11.07 11.22
N LEU A 565 -14.20 10.15 11.38
CA LEU A 565 -14.32 9.28 12.53
C LEU A 565 -14.55 7.85 12.05
N HIS A 566 -13.74 6.92 12.55
CA HIS A 566 -13.91 5.49 12.33
C HIS A 566 -14.21 4.81 13.66
N TYR A 567 -15.26 4.03 13.70
CA TYR A 567 -15.64 3.24 14.87
C TYR A 567 -15.63 1.76 14.51
N THR A 568 -14.95 0.94 15.33
CA THR A 568 -14.91 -0.51 15.17
C THR A 568 -15.39 -1.19 16.43
N LEU A 569 -16.25 -2.19 16.26
CA LEU A 569 -16.64 -3.17 17.25
C LEU A 569 -16.10 -4.54 16.80
N PHE A 570 -15.28 -5.17 17.64
CA PHE A 570 -14.76 -6.51 17.39
C PHE A 570 -15.16 -7.47 18.49
N HIS A 571 -15.91 -8.52 18.13
CA HIS A 571 -16.38 -9.54 19.07
C HIS A 571 -15.73 -10.88 18.75
N VAL A 572 -15.09 -11.51 19.74
CA VAL A 572 -14.43 -12.81 19.60
C VAL A 572 -14.42 -13.55 20.92
N SER A 573 -14.72 -14.86 20.92
CA SER A 573 -14.65 -15.72 22.10
C SER A 573 -15.34 -15.14 23.35
N GLY A 574 -16.51 -14.52 23.16
CA GLY A 574 -17.31 -13.91 24.24
C GLY A 574 -16.82 -12.56 24.74
N LYS A 575 -15.81 -11.96 24.10
CA LYS A 575 -15.29 -10.62 24.41
C LYS A 575 -15.57 -9.64 23.30
N THR A 576 -15.88 -8.42 23.68
CA THR A 576 -16.14 -7.31 22.77
C THR A 576 -15.15 -6.19 23.04
N PHE A 577 -14.48 -5.76 21.97
CA PHE A 577 -13.56 -4.62 21.96
C PHE A 577 -14.17 -3.49 21.15
N HIS A 578 -13.92 -2.26 21.57
CA HIS A 578 -14.38 -1.05 20.90
C HIS A 578 -13.19 -0.15 20.59
N SER A 579 -13.21 0.46 19.41
CA SER A 579 -12.25 1.49 19.03
C SER A 579 -12.98 2.67 18.41
N LEU A 580 -12.65 3.88 18.86
CA LEU A 580 -13.06 5.13 18.24
C LEU A 580 -11.80 5.83 17.77
N GLU A 581 -11.69 6.08 16.46
CA GLU A 581 -10.48 6.49 15.76
C GLU A 581 -10.71 7.82 15.05
N PRO A 582 -10.44 8.97 15.72
CA PRO A 582 -10.50 10.27 15.07
C PRO A 582 -9.35 10.44 14.08
N ARG A 583 -9.63 11.07 12.96
CA ARG A 583 -8.68 11.39 11.90
C ARG A 583 -8.93 12.77 11.36
N VAL A 584 -7.86 13.54 11.26
CA VAL A 584 -7.92 14.91 10.77
C VAL A 584 -6.72 15.15 9.89
N ALA A 585 -6.95 15.72 8.73
CA ALA A 585 -5.90 16.24 7.86
C ALA A 585 -6.25 17.65 7.41
N VAL A 586 -5.27 18.50 7.39
CA VAL A 586 -5.42 19.91 7.00
C VAL A 586 -4.41 20.24 5.92
N ARG A 587 -4.85 20.99 4.93
CA ARG A 587 -4.01 21.57 3.88
C ARG A 587 -4.18 23.08 3.86
N TYR A 588 -3.06 23.79 3.84
CA TYR A 588 -3.01 25.23 3.64
C TYR A 588 -2.18 25.56 2.42
N GLN A 589 -2.77 26.23 1.43
CA GLN A 589 -2.08 26.72 0.25
C GLN A 589 -1.46 28.07 0.56
N LEU A 590 -0.13 28.10 0.70
CA LEU A 590 0.63 29.31 1.00
C LEU A 590 0.68 30.23 -0.22
N ASP A 591 1.01 29.66 -1.37
CA ASP A 591 1.02 30.27 -2.69
C ASP A 591 0.67 29.24 -3.77
N ASP A 592 0.68 29.60 -5.05
CA ASP A 592 0.30 28.72 -6.16
C ASP A 592 1.23 27.52 -6.33
N ARG A 593 2.41 27.53 -5.71
CA ARG A 593 3.45 26.50 -5.84
C ARG A 593 3.80 25.84 -4.52
N THR A 594 3.27 26.33 -3.38
CA THR A 594 3.65 25.85 -2.05
C THR A 594 2.43 25.51 -1.22
N THR A 595 2.42 24.33 -0.68
CA THR A 595 1.35 23.81 0.19
C THR A 595 1.93 23.26 1.48
N LEU A 596 1.31 23.59 2.60
CA LEU A 596 1.58 23.04 3.92
C LEU A 596 0.48 22.04 4.26
N LYS A 597 0.85 20.90 4.84
CA LYS A 597 -0.10 19.89 5.32
C LYS A 597 0.25 19.45 6.71
N ALA A 598 -0.78 19.07 7.46
CA ALA A 598 -0.64 18.38 8.74
C ALA A 598 -1.75 17.36 8.90
N SER A 599 -1.47 16.27 9.59
CA SER A 599 -2.46 15.23 9.86
C SER A 599 -2.28 14.58 11.23
N TYR A 600 -3.37 14.10 11.77
CA TYR A 600 -3.46 13.25 12.93
C TYR A 600 -4.34 12.04 12.60
N ALA A 601 -3.90 10.85 13.00
CA ALA A 601 -4.69 9.63 12.87
C ALA A 601 -4.50 8.73 14.09
N GLU A 602 -5.58 8.18 14.61
CA GLU A 602 -5.59 7.07 15.55
C GLU A 602 -6.08 5.82 14.83
N MET A 603 -5.42 4.68 15.07
CA MET A 603 -5.75 3.41 14.43
C MET A 603 -5.63 2.26 15.42
N SER A 604 -6.47 1.23 15.23
CA SER A 604 -6.46 0.00 16.04
C SER A 604 -6.42 -1.23 15.14
N GLN A 605 -5.83 -2.31 15.68
CA GLN A 605 -5.72 -3.59 14.99
C GLN A 605 -6.17 -4.71 15.91
N PHE A 606 -7.10 -5.55 15.42
CA PHE A 606 -7.77 -6.59 16.21
C PHE A 606 -7.29 -8.00 15.86
N MET A 607 -6.37 -8.14 14.93
CA MET A 607 -5.75 -9.40 14.55
C MET A 607 -4.24 -9.22 14.42
N HIS A 608 -3.48 -10.26 14.72
CA HIS A 608 -2.02 -10.22 14.82
C HIS A 608 -1.42 -11.36 14.03
N GLN A 609 -0.35 -11.09 13.29
CA GLN A 609 0.47 -12.15 12.69
C GLN A 609 1.56 -12.55 13.71
N LEU A 610 1.63 -13.80 14.03
CA LEU A 610 2.67 -14.34 14.89
C LEU A 610 3.76 -14.97 14.04
N SER A 611 4.97 -14.45 14.18
CA SER A 611 6.16 -14.93 13.49
C SER A 611 7.10 -15.59 14.49
N ASN A 612 7.48 -16.84 14.21
CA ASN A 612 8.41 -17.61 15.05
C ASN A 612 9.88 -17.28 14.79
N THR A 613 10.16 -16.46 13.79
CA THR A 613 11.53 -16.19 13.35
C THR A 613 11.76 -14.71 13.15
N TYR A 614 13.03 -14.33 13.06
CA TYR A 614 13.43 -12.97 12.64
C TYR A 614 12.91 -12.61 11.23
N ILE A 615 12.64 -13.62 10.43
CA ILE A 615 12.20 -13.54 9.04
C ILE A 615 10.70 -13.81 9.01
N ASN A 616 9.92 -13.01 8.29
CA ASN A 616 8.52 -13.34 8.02
C ASN A 616 8.46 -14.57 7.11
N LEU A 617 8.06 -15.70 7.67
CA LEU A 617 7.98 -16.95 6.95
C LEU A 617 6.55 -17.25 6.50
N PRO A 618 6.38 -18.10 5.49
CA PRO A 618 5.07 -18.61 5.12
C PRO A 618 4.36 -19.40 6.23
N THR A 619 5.08 -19.82 7.25
CA THR A 619 4.55 -20.50 8.45
C THR A 619 3.96 -19.54 9.48
N ASP A 620 4.15 -18.23 9.32
CA ASP A 620 3.51 -17.23 10.17
C ASP A 620 2.00 -17.32 10.07
N TYR A 621 1.31 -17.15 11.18
CA TYR A 621 -0.12 -17.37 11.23
C TYR A 621 -0.86 -16.24 11.94
N TRP A 622 -2.12 -16.04 11.54
CA TRP A 622 -2.96 -14.98 12.06
C TRP A 622 -3.80 -15.45 13.24
N VAL A 623 -3.85 -14.62 14.28
CA VAL A 623 -4.64 -14.81 15.49
C VAL A 623 -5.49 -13.59 15.79
N PRO A 624 -6.68 -13.74 16.39
CA PRO A 624 -7.47 -12.60 16.84
C PRO A 624 -6.95 -12.03 18.16
N SER A 625 -7.33 -10.80 18.46
CA SER A 625 -7.24 -10.28 19.83
C SER A 625 -8.12 -11.10 20.79
N THR A 626 -7.63 -11.28 22.02
CA THR A 626 -8.32 -12.01 23.08
C THR A 626 -8.26 -11.22 24.40
N ASP A 627 -8.78 -11.77 25.47
CA ASP A 627 -8.63 -11.18 26.82
C ASP A 627 -7.18 -10.93 27.20
N ARG A 628 -6.29 -11.87 26.84
CA ARG A 628 -4.87 -11.81 27.18
C ARG A 628 -4.10 -10.93 26.20
N VAL A 629 -4.48 -10.96 24.92
CA VAL A 629 -3.84 -10.23 23.84
C VAL A 629 -4.80 -9.18 23.29
N ARG A 630 -4.80 -8.01 23.92
CA ARG A 630 -5.73 -6.91 23.59
C ARG A 630 -5.33 -6.25 22.27
N PRO A 631 -6.30 -5.59 21.57
CA PRO A 631 -6.03 -4.89 20.33
C PRO A 631 -4.86 -3.91 20.42
N MET A 632 -3.99 -3.92 19.41
CA MET A 632 -2.92 -2.94 19.25
C MET A 632 -3.49 -1.57 18.87
N ARG A 633 -2.79 -0.50 19.23
CA ARG A 633 -3.17 0.89 18.90
C ARG A 633 -1.96 1.70 18.45
N SER A 634 -2.17 2.57 17.47
CA SER A 634 -1.20 3.59 17.06
C SER A 634 -1.83 4.97 17.04
N ARG A 635 -0.99 6.00 17.29
CA ARG A 635 -1.27 7.41 17.09
C ARG A 635 -0.15 8.00 16.27
N GLN A 636 -0.52 8.63 15.17
CA GLN A 636 0.45 9.21 14.25
C GLN A 636 0.13 10.68 13.98
N TYR A 637 1.16 11.48 14.04
CA TYR A 637 1.18 12.89 13.66
C TYR A 637 2.12 13.02 12.46
N ALA A 638 1.71 13.76 11.45
CA ALA A 638 2.57 14.08 10.31
C ALA A 638 2.36 15.53 9.89
N ALA A 639 3.44 16.16 9.43
CA ALA A 639 3.39 17.50 8.84
C ALA A 639 4.39 17.59 7.69
N GLY A 640 4.05 18.35 6.66
CA GLY A 640 4.91 18.45 5.49
C GLY A 640 4.74 19.72 4.70
N VAL A 641 5.78 20.04 3.93
CA VAL A 641 5.84 21.12 2.95
C VAL A 641 6.00 20.50 1.58
N TYR A 642 5.16 20.94 0.65
CA TYR A 642 5.18 20.48 -0.75
C TYR A 642 5.34 21.69 -1.64
N ARG A 643 6.27 21.65 -2.56
CA ARG A 643 6.58 22.77 -3.43
C ARG A 643 6.86 22.33 -4.87
N ALA A 644 6.17 22.96 -5.81
CA ALA A 644 6.55 22.90 -7.21
C ALA A 644 7.70 23.88 -7.47
N LEU A 645 8.84 23.35 -7.93
CA LEU A 645 10.00 24.12 -8.32
C LEU A 645 9.99 24.37 -9.84
N PRO A 646 10.71 25.39 -10.36
CA PRO A 646 10.87 25.56 -11.80
C PRO A 646 11.51 24.35 -12.48
N GLY A 647 11.20 24.11 -13.75
CA GLY A 647 11.83 23.05 -14.54
C GLY A 647 11.30 21.64 -14.22
N HIS A 648 9.99 21.48 -14.04
CA HIS A 648 9.33 20.17 -13.83
C HIS A 648 9.75 19.44 -12.56
N LEU A 649 10.25 20.17 -11.55
CA LEU A 649 10.68 19.63 -10.28
C LEU A 649 9.60 19.77 -9.21
N GLY A 650 9.38 18.69 -8.44
CA GLY A 650 8.57 18.67 -7.24
C GLY A 650 9.43 18.35 -6.02
N LEU A 651 9.28 19.12 -4.94
CA LEU A 651 9.93 18.88 -3.66
C LEU A 651 8.89 18.64 -2.59
N SER A 652 9.04 17.56 -1.84
CA SER A 652 8.31 17.33 -0.59
C SER A 652 9.26 17.08 0.56
N VAL A 653 8.93 17.66 1.72
CA VAL A 653 9.60 17.39 2.99
C VAL A 653 8.52 17.11 4.02
N GLU A 654 8.52 15.91 4.57
CA GLU A 654 7.55 15.47 5.57
C GLU A 654 8.26 15.05 6.86
N ALA A 655 7.66 15.33 8.00
CA ALA A 655 8.10 14.82 9.30
C ALA A 655 6.93 14.07 9.94
N TYR A 656 7.24 12.97 10.63
CA TYR A 656 6.24 12.18 11.34
C TYR A 656 6.70 11.79 12.74
N TYR A 657 5.71 11.57 13.61
CA TYR A 657 5.88 11.00 14.93
C TYR A 657 4.75 10.01 15.21
N LYS A 658 5.10 8.76 15.49
CA LYS A 658 4.16 7.66 15.72
C LYS A 658 4.44 7.00 17.07
N THR A 659 3.39 6.76 17.83
CA THR A 659 3.43 5.95 19.06
C THR A 659 2.55 4.73 18.89
N MET A 660 3.02 3.60 19.40
CA MET A 660 2.33 2.33 19.34
C MET A 660 2.23 1.72 20.73
N SER A 661 1.13 1.10 21.03
CA SER A 661 0.89 0.45 22.31
C SER A 661 0.29 -0.94 22.13
N ARG A 662 0.56 -1.83 23.07
CA ARG A 662 0.15 -3.24 23.05
C ARG A 662 0.67 -3.98 21.83
N LEU A 663 1.84 -3.57 21.30
CA LEU A 663 2.51 -4.31 20.25
C LEU A 663 2.72 -5.74 20.70
N VAL A 664 2.55 -6.66 19.78
CA VAL A 664 2.62 -8.10 20.00
C VAL A 664 3.95 -8.62 19.46
N GLU A 665 4.65 -9.42 20.28
CA GLU A 665 5.84 -10.14 19.86
C GLU A 665 5.77 -11.58 20.39
N TYR A 666 6.19 -12.52 19.55
CA TYR A 666 6.10 -13.95 19.84
C TYR A 666 7.39 -14.46 20.49
N ASP A 667 7.26 -15.18 21.63
CA ASP A 667 8.35 -15.72 22.46
C ASP A 667 8.44 -17.25 22.32
N GLY A 668 8.11 -17.78 21.16
CA GLY A 668 8.07 -19.24 20.91
C GLY A 668 9.39 -19.87 20.47
N GLY A 669 10.50 -19.11 20.50
CA GLY A 669 11.81 -19.57 20.01
C GLY A 669 11.90 -19.56 18.46
N ASN A 670 13.11 -19.81 17.94
CA ASN A 670 13.37 -19.86 16.49
C ASN A 670 12.97 -21.21 15.89
N GLN A 671 11.69 -21.55 15.93
CA GLN A 671 11.17 -22.79 15.35
C GLN A 671 10.42 -22.50 14.05
N LEU A 672 10.70 -23.29 13.02
CA LEU A 672 9.98 -23.20 11.74
C LEU A 672 8.50 -23.60 11.86
N THR A 673 8.14 -24.35 12.89
CA THR A 673 6.77 -24.82 13.13
C THR A 673 6.10 -24.08 14.27
N PRO A 674 4.79 -23.80 14.16
CA PRO A 674 4.02 -23.31 15.29
C PRO A 674 4.08 -24.29 16.46
N ALA A 675 4.31 -23.77 17.67
CA ALA A 675 4.26 -24.60 18.88
C ALA A 675 2.89 -25.24 19.04
N VAL A 676 2.85 -26.46 19.59
CA VAL A 676 1.59 -27.17 19.89
C VAL A 676 0.86 -26.57 21.10
N SER A 677 1.57 -25.76 21.91
CA SER A 677 1.04 -25.06 23.08
C SER A 677 0.12 -23.89 22.70
N HIS A 678 -0.70 -23.43 23.65
CA HIS A 678 -1.54 -22.26 23.46
C HIS A 678 -0.69 -21.05 23.09
N TRP A 679 -0.88 -20.48 21.90
CA TRP A 679 -0.11 -19.36 21.37
C TRP A 679 -0.14 -18.13 22.29
N GLU A 680 -1.24 -17.89 23.03
CA GLU A 680 -1.36 -16.77 23.96
C GLU A 680 -0.33 -16.77 25.09
N SER A 681 0.15 -17.93 25.50
CA SER A 681 1.20 -18.05 26.53
C SER A 681 2.59 -17.64 26.01
N LEU A 682 2.77 -17.69 24.70
CA LEU A 682 4.00 -17.38 23.99
C LEU A 682 4.02 -15.95 23.44
N VAL A 683 3.02 -15.15 23.74
CA VAL A 683 2.91 -13.76 23.27
C VAL A 683 3.31 -12.80 24.40
N ARG A 684 4.13 -11.84 24.04
CA ARG A 684 4.51 -10.70 24.91
C ARG A 684 4.01 -9.42 24.30
N THR A 685 3.62 -8.47 25.16
CA THR A 685 3.10 -7.18 24.71
C THR A 685 3.99 -6.03 25.16
N GLY A 686 4.08 -5.01 24.32
CA GLY A 686 4.93 -3.87 24.57
C GLY A 686 4.48 -2.58 23.91
N LYS A 687 5.42 -1.67 23.76
CA LYS A 687 5.23 -0.34 23.17
C LYS A 687 6.24 -0.10 22.06
N GLY A 688 5.88 0.74 21.11
CA GLY A 688 6.76 1.23 20.06
C GLY A 688 6.68 2.74 19.92
N LYS A 689 7.72 3.33 19.37
CA LYS A 689 7.72 4.70 18.88
C LYS A 689 8.60 4.81 17.65
N ALA A 690 8.12 5.57 16.66
CA ALA A 690 8.88 5.86 15.46
C ALA A 690 8.74 7.33 15.09
N TYR A 691 9.79 7.93 14.57
CA TYR A 691 9.78 9.31 14.09
C TYR A 691 10.87 9.50 13.04
N GLY A 692 10.64 10.44 12.14
CA GLY A 692 11.60 10.71 11.08
C GLY A 692 11.24 11.90 10.23
N VAL A 693 12.17 12.21 9.32
CA VAL A 693 12.02 13.22 8.27
C VAL A 693 12.26 12.55 6.92
N GLU A 694 11.38 12.83 5.99
CA GLU A 694 11.38 12.33 4.63
C GLU A 694 11.52 13.50 3.67
N THR A 695 12.40 13.35 2.68
CA THR A 695 12.56 14.34 1.61
C THR A 695 12.50 13.63 0.29
N GLU A 696 11.70 14.14 -0.63
CA GLU A 696 11.62 13.63 -1.98
C GLU A 696 11.74 14.78 -2.98
N LEU A 697 12.64 14.62 -3.93
CA LEU A 697 12.80 15.49 -5.09
C LEU A 697 12.48 14.67 -6.33
N ALA A 698 11.41 15.02 -7.04
CA ALA A 698 10.95 14.35 -8.24
C ALA A 698 11.04 15.29 -9.44
N TYR A 699 11.45 14.74 -10.58
CA TYR A 699 11.50 15.41 -11.87
C TYR A 699 10.73 14.56 -12.90
N ASP A 700 9.84 15.18 -13.66
CA ASP A 700 9.14 14.50 -14.77
C ASP A 700 8.80 15.51 -15.88
N ASP A 701 9.44 15.35 -17.05
CA ASP A 701 9.15 16.11 -18.27
C ASP A 701 8.43 15.26 -19.32
N GLY A 702 7.97 14.04 -18.92
CA GLY A 702 7.31 13.07 -19.78
C GLY A 702 8.30 12.23 -20.63
N GLN A 703 9.52 12.66 -20.86
CA GLN A 703 10.60 11.91 -21.51
C GLN A 703 11.53 11.31 -20.46
N THR A 704 11.85 12.08 -19.44
CA THR A 704 12.70 11.71 -18.31
C THR A 704 11.91 11.79 -17.04
N SER A 705 11.92 10.73 -16.26
CA SER A 705 11.38 10.71 -14.90
C SER A 705 12.50 10.32 -13.94
N ALA A 706 12.79 11.15 -12.97
CA ALA A 706 13.83 10.92 -11.98
C ALA A 706 13.31 11.25 -10.59
N ALA A 707 13.71 10.47 -9.59
CA ALA A 707 13.39 10.76 -8.19
C ALA A 707 14.58 10.47 -7.29
N ALA A 708 14.74 11.33 -6.27
CA ALA A 708 15.66 11.15 -5.17
C ALA A 708 14.87 11.21 -3.86
N SER A 709 14.78 10.09 -3.15
CA SER A 709 14.07 9.97 -1.88
C SER A 709 15.07 9.72 -0.75
N TYR A 710 15.05 10.56 0.27
CA TYR A 710 15.87 10.39 1.47
C TYR A 710 15.00 10.31 2.71
N THR A 711 15.28 9.36 3.58
CA THR A 711 14.61 9.19 4.88
C THR A 711 15.66 9.14 5.99
N LEU A 712 15.47 9.97 7.01
CA LEU A 712 16.15 9.90 8.29
C LEU A 712 15.14 9.49 9.35
N SER A 713 15.28 8.29 9.95
CA SER A 713 14.25 7.75 10.84
C SER A 713 14.81 7.00 12.03
N TRP A 714 14.01 6.92 13.08
CA TRP A 714 14.25 6.15 14.29
C TRP A 714 13.02 5.29 14.59
N SER A 715 13.22 3.98 14.78
CA SER A 715 12.21 3.07 15.27
C SER A 715 12.72 2.34 16.52
N ARG A 716 11.95 2.38 17.60
CA ARG A 716 12.31 1.79 18.88
C ARG A 716 11.15 0.98 19.47
N ARG A 717 11.51 -0.11 20.12
CA ARG A 717 10.59 -1.00 20.83
C ARG A 717 10.91 -1.00 22.33
N LYS A 718 9.91 -1.29 23.13
CA LYS A 718 10.04 -1.58 24.58
C LYS A 718 9.12 -2.77 24.88
N MET A 719 9.73 -3.94 25.08
CA MET A 719 9.07 -5.20 25.44
C MET A 719 9.57 -5.62 26.81
N PRO A 720 8.89 -5.25 27.91
CA PRO A 720 9.41 -5.48 29.27
C PRO A 720 9.70 -6.93 29.61
N ALA A 721 9.05 -7.88 28.92
CA ALA A 721 9.32 -9.32 29.11
C ALA A 721 10.69 -9.76 28.59
N PHE A 722 11.24 -9.08 27.59
CA PHE A 722 12.56 -9.38 27.02
C PHE A 722 13.63 -8.42 27.52
N PHE A 723 13.28 -7.12 27.62
CA PHE A 723 14.21 -6.07 27.97
C PHE A 723 13.47 -4.86 28.57
N SER A 724 13.90 -4.40 29.75
CA SER A 724 13.23 -3.32 30.49
C SER A 724 13.36 -1.93 29.82
N GLY A 725 14.41 -1.73 29.02
CA GLY A 725 14.74 -0.50 28.32
C GLY A 725 14.07 -0.33 26.95
N TRP A 726 14.38 0.78 26.30
CA TRP A 726 14.09 0.99 24.88
C TRP A 726 15.25 0.48 24.04
N TYR A 727 14.96 -0.38 23.06
CA TYR A 727 15.92 -0.91 22.10
C TYR A 727 15.52 -0.58 20.65
N PRO A 728 16.45 -0.58 19.69
CA PRO A 728 16.15 -0.37 18.28
C PRO A 728 15.24 -1.48 17.74
N ASP A 729 14.33 -1.13 16.84
CA ASP A 729 13.58 -2.12 16.06
C ASP A 729 14.50 -2.85 15.06
N LYS A 730 14.14 -4.06 14.64
CA LYS A 730 14.89 -4.83 13.65
C LYS A 730 15.06 -4.10 12.31
N PHE A 731 14.11 -3.24 11.93
CA PHE A 731 14.15 -2.43 10.73
C PHE A 731 14.38 -0.93 11.02
N ASP A 732 15.18 -0.61 12.05
CA ASP A 732 15.65 0.75 12.32
C ASP A 732 16.74 1.15 11.31
N ASN A 733 16.33 1.32 10.04
CA ASN A 733 17.17 1.84 8.98
C ASN A 733 17.33 3.35 9.16
N ARG A 734 18.38 3.77 9.89
CA ARG A 734 18.59 5.18 10.24
C ARG A 734 18.61 6.10 9.03
N HIS A 735 19.32 5.71 8.00
CA HIS A 735 19.45 6.43 6.74
C HIS A 735 18.99 5.53 5.60
N LYS A 736 18.11 6.04 4.77
CA LYS A 736 17.73 5.41 3.52
C LYS A 736 17.77 6.43 2.40
N LEU A 737 18.38 6.08 1.27
CA LEU A 737 18.43 6.89 0.06
C LEU A 737 18.08 6.00 -1.14
N THR A 738 17.11 6.43 -1.92
CA THR A 738 16.74 5.80 -3.19
C THR A 738 16.86 6.83 -4.31
N LEU A 739 17.60 6.48 -5.34
CA LEU A 739 17.71 7.25 -6.57
C LEU A 739 17.12 6.43 -7.70
N SER A 740 16.22 6.99 -8.47
CA SER A 740 15.63 6.34 -9.65
C SER A 740 15.68 7.26 -10.84
N LEU A 741 15.91 6.68 -12.00
CA LEU A 741 15.96 7.35 -13.29
C LEU A 741 15.30 6.46 -14.34
N HIS A 742 14.34 7.01 -15.06
CA HIS A 742 13.81 6.45 -16.28
C HIS A 742 13.96 7.48 -17.40
N HIS A 743 14.48 7.06 -18.55
CA HIS A 743 14.65 7.95 -19.70
C HIS A 743 14.25 7.25 -21.00
N ARG A 744 13.47 7.94 -21.81
CA ARG A 744 13.09 7.51 -23.15
C ARG A 744 14.04 8.10 -24.19
N PHE A 745 15.07 7.34 -24.58
CA PHE A 745 16.05 7.80 -25.58
C PHE A 745 15.42 8.00 -26.96
N THR A 746 14.50 7.10 -27.31
CA THR A 746 13.73 7.15 -28.56
C THR A 746 12.35 6.54 -28.32
N ARG A 747 11.44 6.62 -29.30
CA ARG A 747 10.16 5.90 -29.26
C ARG A 747 10.31 4.38 -29.13
N ARG A 748 11.53 3.82 -29.33
CA ARG A 748 11.81 2.38 -29.31
C ARG A 748 12.70 1.94 -28.17
N ILE A 749 13.42 2.85 -27.54
CA ILE A 749 14.44 2.52 -26.53
C ILE A 749 14.18 3.35 -25.28
N GLU A 750 13.97 2.67 -24.18
CA GLU A 750 13.85 3.25 -22.84
C GLU A 750 14.87 2.60 -21.93
N GLY A 751 15.46 3.37 -21.03
CA GLY A 751 16.39 2.87 -20.01
C GLY A 751 15.93 3.28 -18.62
N TYR A 752 16.26 2.47 -17.64
CA TYR A 752 16.03 2.77 -16.25
C TYR A 752 17.22 2.36 -15.40
N ALA A 753 17.43 3.11 -14.31
CA ALA A 753 18.41 2.85 -13.29
C ALA A 753 17.79 3.11 -11.91
N ALA A 754 18.09 2.26 -10.95
CA ALA A 754 17.69 2.44 -9.56
C ALA A 754 18.85 2.12 -8.63
N TRP A 755 19.21 3.08 -7.77
CA TRP A 755 20.20 2.86 -6.72
C TRP A 755 19.54 2.98 -5.35
N ASN A 756 19.69 1.94 -4.56
CA ASN A 756 19.12 1.85 -3.23
C ASN A 756 20.25 1.76 -2.21
N PHE A 757 20.15 2.55 -1.17
CA PHE A 757 21.04 2.52 0.00
C PHE A 757 20.21 2.58 1.27
N HIS A 758 20.56 1.79 2.27
CA HIS A 758 20.11 2.03 3.65
C HIS A 758 21.15 1.54 4.66
N SER A 759 21.13 2.17 5.86
CA SER A 759 21.86 1.66 7.02
C SER A 759 21.42 0.24 7.31
N GLY A 760 22.33 -0.60 7.73
CA GLY A 760 22.06 -2.01 8.02
C GLY A 760 20.89 -2.22 8.97
N ASN A 761 20.12 -3.28 8.73
CA ASN A 761 19.08 -3.75 9.64
C ASN A 761 19.71 -4.14 10.99
N ARG A 762 18.91 -4.14 12.03
CA ARG A 762 19.32 -4.55 13.36
C ARG A 762 19.05 -6.04 13.57
N MET A 763 19.94 -6.67 14.30
CA MET A 763 19.86 -8.09 14.63
C MET A 763 20.31 -8.34 16.06
N THR A 764 19.73 -9.33 16.73
CA THR A 764 20.21 -9.82 18.04
C THR A 764 21.33 -10.79 17.81
N VAL A 765 22.51 -10.46 18.32
CA VAL A 765 23.71 -11.28 18.25
C VAL A 765 24.25 -11.45 19.65
N ALA A 766 24.66 -12.66 20.00
CA ALA A 766 25.31 -12.91 21.29
C ALA A 766 26.62 -12.10 21.42
N THR A 767 26.78 -11.44 22.54
CA THR A 767 27.97 -10.62 22.85
C THR A 767 28.97 -11.36 23.70
N GLN A 768 28.51 -12.39 24.43
CA GLN A 768 29.33 -13.18 25.31
C GLN A 768 28.94 -14.67 25.22
N LEU A 769 29.88 -15.53 25.51
CA LEU A 769 29.69 -16.95 25.72
C LEU A 769 30.16 -17.24 27.14
N VAL A 770 29.23 -17.66 27.97
CA VAL A 770 29.48 -17.91 29.39
C VAL A 770 29.34 -19.41 29.66
N GLU A 771 30.26 -19.97 30.40
CA GLU A 771 30.11 -21.36 30.87
C GLU A 771 29.04 -21.41 31.97
N ALA A 772 28.00 -22.18 31.74
CA ALA A 772 26.94 -22.32 32.72
C ALA A 772 27.50 -23.05 33.96
N PRO A 773 27.17 -22.63 35.21
CA PRO A 773 27.68 -23.26 36.39
C PRO A 773 27.23 -24.73 36.43
N ILE A 774 28.17 -25.64 36.64
CA ILE A 774 27.93 -27.08 36.78
C ILE A 774 27.06 -27.29 38.03
N VAL A 775 25.84 -27.77 37.86
CA VAL A 775 25.03 -28.19 39.00
C VAL A 775 25.61 -29.51 39.54
N PRO A 776 26.07 -29.57 40.80
CA PRO A 776 26.62 -30.76 41.34
C PRO A 776 25.61 -31.91 41.25
N GLY A 777 26.00 -33.05 40.62
CA GLY A 777 25.17 -34.22 40.42
C GLY A 777 24.45 -34.37 39.09
N ALA A 778 24.47 -33.36 38.23
CA ALA A 778 23.91 -33.47 36.89
C ALA A 778 24.98 -33.77 35.84
N GLY A 779 25.66 -34.87 35.86
CA GLY A 779 26.76 -35.30 34.97
C GLY A 779 26.86 -34.69 33.57
N SER A 780 27.04 -33.40 33.49
CA SER A 780 27.20 -32.67 32.25
C SER A 780 28.57 -32.00 32.20
N ASP A 781 29.29 -32.23 31.15
CA ASP A 781 30.37 -31.35 30.70
C ASP A 781 29.79 -29.93 30.56
N GLY A 782 30.49 -28.90 31.07
CA GLY A 782 30.02 -27.54 31.14
C GLY A 782 29.30 -27.08 29.86
N THR A 783 28.03 -26.72 29.99
CA THR A 783 27.25 -26.19 28.88
C THR A 783 27.54 -24.73 28.70
N TRP A 784 27.89 -24.32 27.49
CA TRP A 784 28.13 -22.93 27.14
C TRP A 784 26.82 -22.26 26.77
N GLU A 785 26.51 -21.12 27.40
CA GLU A 785 25.33 -20.32 27.09
C GLU A 785 25.70 -18.99 26.40
N TRP A 786 24.94 -18.65 25.37
CA TRP A 786 25.07 -17.39 24.67
C TRP A 786 24.32 -16.27 25.42
N VAL A 787 25.03 -15.22 25.75
CA VAL A 787 24.47 -14.05 26.46
C VAL A 787 24.30 -12.89 25.51
N PHE A 788 23.16 -12.24 25.61
CA PHE A 788 22.77 -11.08 24.82
C PHE A 788 22.59 -9.87 25.74
N ASP A 789 23.19 -8.75 25.39
CA ASP A 789 23.10 -7.51 26.18
C ASP A 789 21.76 -6.76 25.97
N SER A 790 21.23 -6.81 24.75
CA SER A 790 19.89 -6.28 24.43
C SER A 790 19.37 -6.87 23.11
N PRO A 791 18.05 -6.85 22.88
CA PRO A 791 17.52 -7.20 21.56
C PRO A 791 18.00 -6.21 20.49
N ASN A 792 18.24 -6.73 19.28
CA ASN A 792 18.65 -5.95 18.11
C ASN A 792 19.90 -5.08 18.35
N ASN A 793 20.85 -5.62 19.09
CA ASN A 793 22.04 -4.94 19.58
C ASN A 793 23.08 -4.62 18.49
N VAL A 794 23.10 -5.37 17.39
CA VAL A 794 24.08 -5.19 16.32
C VAL A 794 23.42 -4.67 15.04
N SER A 795 24.08 -3.72 14.37
CA SER A 795 23.72 -3.28 13.02
C SER A 795 24.46 -4.14 12.00
N LEU A 796 23.73 -4.72 11.06
CA LEU A 796 24.32 -5.36 9.89
C LEU A 796 25.08 -4.31 9.04
N PRO A 797 26.00 -4.72 8.16
CA PRO A 797 26.59 -3.83 7.17
C PRO A 797 25.53 -3.09 6.35
N ALA A 798 25.87 -1.90 5.90
CA ALA A 798 24.96 -1.10 5.08
C ALA A 798 24.58 -1.86 3.79
N TYR A 799 23.33 -1.76 3.44
CA TYR A 799 22.79 -2.29 2.19
C TYR A 799 22.95 -1.26 1.08
N HIS A 800 23.46 -1.67 -0.06
CA HIS A 800 23.40 -0.84 -1.26
C HIS A 800 23.40 -1.69 -2.54
N ARG A 801 22.68 -1.22 -3.57
CA ARG A 801 22.48 -1.95 -4.81
C ARG A 801 22.17 -1.00 -5.95
N LEU A 802 22.76 -1.25 -7.10
CA LEU A 802 22.43 -0.60 -8.36
C LEU A 802 21.77 -1.62 -9.29
N ASP A 803 20.61 -1.25 -9.80
CA ASP A 803 19.84 -2.01 -10.76
C ASP A 803 19.74 -1.21 -12.07
N LEU A 804 19.95 -1.86 -13.21
CA LEU A 804 19.93 -1.25 -14.53
C LEU A 804 19.04 -2.04 -15.47
N GLY A 805 18.42 -1.39 -16.44
CA GLY A 805 17.65 -2.10 -17.45
C GLY A 805 17.29 -1.24 -18.66
N PHE A 806 17.00 -1.94 -19.76
CA PHE A 806 16.59 -1.36 -21.03
C PHE A 806 15.41 -2.10 -21.60
N ASN A 807 14.47 -1.34 -22.15
CA ASN A 807 13.34 -1.84 -22.93
C ASN A 807 13.52 -1.48 -24.40
N PHE A 808 13.42 -2.48 -25.29
CA PHE A 808 13.45 -2.30 -26.74
C PHE A 808 12.06 -2.60 -27.28
N ARG A 809 11.37 -1.58 -27.78
CA ARG A 809 9.98 -1.67 -28.27
C ARG A 809 9.94 -1.65 -29.79
N ARG A 810 9.08 -2.48 -30.35
CA ARG A 810 8.83 -2.50 -31.81
C ARG A 810 7.36 -2.82 -32.08
N THR A 811 6.70 -1.92 -32.81
CA THR A 811 5.35 -2.18 -33.31
C THR A 811 5.42 -2.89 -34.66
N THR A 812 4.66 -3.96 -34.81
CA THR A 812 4.57 -4.73 -36.06
C THR A 812 3.59 -4.05 -37.03
N LYS A 813 3.59 -4.45 -38.31
CA LYS A 813 2.64 -3.95 -39.32
C LYS A 813 1.17 -4.25 -38.96
N ARG A 814 0.92 -5.26 -38.12
CA ARG A 814 -0.42 -5.63 -37.64
C ARG A 814 -0.85 -4.85 -36.39
N GLY A 815 -0.01 -3.91 -35.89
CA GLY A 815 -0.29 -3.12 -34.68
C GLY A 815 0.17 -3.79 -33.37
N TYR A 816 0.73 -5.01 -33.40
CA TYR A 816 1.21 -5.69 -32.20
C TYR A 816 2.50 -5.04 -31.69
N GLU A 817 2.58 -4.83 -30.38
CA GLU A 817 3.77 -4.32 -29.72
C GLU A 817 4.62 -5.47 -29.18
N ARG A 818 5.90 -5.49 -29.56
CA ARG A 818 6.92 -6.41 -29.04
C ARG A 818 7.89 -5.63 -28.18
N ILE A 819 8.11 -6.10 -26.95
CA ILE A 819 9.01 -5.46 -25.99
C ILE A 819 10.02 -6.51 -25.54
N TRP A 820 11.30 -6.22 -25.74
CA TRP A 820 12.41 -6.94 -25.13
C TRP A 820 12.93 -6.13 -23.94
N ASN A 821 12.98 -6.75 -22.77
CA ASN A 821 13.62 -6.18 -21.59
C ASN A 821 14.92 -6.92 -21.33
N VAL A 822 16.00 -6.16 -21.08
CA VAL A 822 17.28 -6.68 -20.59
C VAL A 822 17.63 -5.91 -19.35
N SER A 823 17.89 -6.60 -18.25
CA SER A 823 18.16 -5.96 -16.96
C SER A 823 19.29 -6.65 -16.20
N LEU A 824 19.93 -5.87 -15.34
CA LEU A 824 20.96 -6.31 -14.40
C LEU A 824 20.52 -5.92 -12.99
N TYR A 825 20.26 -6.93 -12.20
CA TYR A 825 20.08 -6.76 -10.77
C TYR A 825 21.45 -6.78 -10.09
N ASN A 826 21.68 -5.86 -9.14
CA ASN A 826 22.94 -5.74 -8.44
C ASN A 826 24.15 -5.61 -9.37
N ALA A 827 24.14 -4.58 -10.24
CA ALA A 827 25.06 -4.39 -11.37
C ALA A 827 26.54 -4.36 -10.98
N TYR A 828 26.90 -3.97 -9.75
CA TYR A 828 28.28 -3.99 -9.25
C TYR A 828 28.57 -5.16 -8.28
N ASN A 829 27.69 -6.19 -8.21
CA ASN A 829 27.90 -7.44 -7.50
C ASN A 829 28.21 -7.30 -5.98
N HIS A 830 27.55 -6.35 -5.31
CA HIS A 830 27.69 -6.20 -3.86
C HIS A 830 26.84 -7.25 -3.13
N LYS A 831 27.47 -8.07 -2.30
CA LYS A 831 26.75 -9.08 -1.50
C LYS A 831 26.17 -8.45 -0.24
N ASN A 832 24.91 -8.06 -0.30
CA ASN A 832 24.18 -7.48 0.82
C ASN A 832 23.96 -8.50 1.94
N ALA A 833 24.14 -8.04 3.18
CA ALA A 833 24.01 -8.89 4.36
C ALA A 833 22.54 -9.35 4.56
N LEU A 834 22.34 -10.65 4.70
CA LEU A 834 21.07 -11.24 5.07
C LEU A 834 20.97 -11.43 6.58
N TYR A 835 21.98 -12.06 7.18
CA TYR A 835 22.09 -12.27 8.62
C TYR A 835 23.56 -12.35 9.05
N ALA A 836 23.78 -12.15 10.36
CA ALA A 836 25.07 -12.36 11.01
C ALA A 836 24.94 -13.41 12.11
N ARG A 837 25.99 -14.18 12.32
CA ARG A 837 26.11 -15.11 13.44
C ARG A 837 27.50 -15.03 14.07
N VAL A 838 27.58 -15.29 15.34
CA VAL A 838 28.87 -15.47 16.02
C VAL A 838 29.28 -16.92 15.89
N VAL A 839 30.52 -17.13 15.54
CA VAL A 839 31.14 -18.45 15.45
C VAL A 839 32.32 -18.48 16.42
N ARG A 840 32.37 -19.50 17.28
CA ARG A 840 33.54 -19.77 18.12
C ARG A 840 34.57 -20.54 17.29
N HIS A 841 35.79 -20.04 17.27
CA HIS A 841 36.93 -20.70 16.66
C HIS A 841 37.57 -21.65 17.66
N ASP A 842 38.41 -22.59 17.18
CA ASP A 842 39.12 -23.56 18.01
C ASP A 842 40.07 -22.92 19.02
N ASP A 843 40.53 -21.72 18.75
CA ASP A 843 41.35 -20.91 19.66
C ASP A 843 40.53 -20.16 20.76
N GLY A 844 39.23 -20.45 20.84
CA GLY A 844 38.30 -19.81 21.78
C GLY A 844 37.83 -18.42 21.41
N THR A 845 38.31 -17.83 20.30
CA THR A 845 37.89 -16.49 19.85
C THR A 845 36.51 -16.51 19.24
N LEU A 846 35.73 -15.46 19.52
CA LEU A 846 34.42 -15.25 18.90
C LEU A 846 34.57 -14.33 17.69
N LYS A 847 34.10 -14.76 16.51
CA LYS A 847 34.09 -13.96 15.28
C LYS A 847 32.71 -13.86 14.71
N GLY A 848 32.32 -12.63 14.33
CA GLY A 848 31.11 -12.40 13.59
C GLY A 848 31.25 -12.84 12.14
N LYS A 849 30.36 -13.72 11.66
CA LYS A 849 30.26 -14.12 10.26
C LYS A 849 28.98 -13.58 9.65
N VAL A 850 29.13 -12.78 8.60
CA VAL A 850 28.01 -12.22 7.83
C VAL A 850 27.75 -13.07 6.60
N THR A 851 26.52 -13.43 6.35
CA THR A 851 26.08 -14.14 5.14
C THR A 851 25.31 -13.19 4.25
N GLY A 852 25.78 -13.02 3.01
CA GLY A 852 25.12 -12.26 1.97
C GLY A 852 24.50 -13.18 0.91
N VAL A 853 23.51 -12.68 0.22
CA VAL A 853 22.82 -13.37 -0.88
C VAL A 853 22.84 -12.51 -2.15
N PHE A 854 22.43 -13.08 -3.23
CA PHE A 854 22.30 -12.47 -4.56
C PHE A 854 23.53 -11.71 -5.09
N PRO A 855 24.33 -12.38 -5.91
CA PRO A 855 25.34 -11.73 -6.75
C PRO A 855 24.67 -10.89 -7.83
N ILE A 856 25.44 -10.43 -8.81
CA ILE A 856 24.89 -9.88 -10.04
C ILE A 856 23.99 -10.91 -10.74
N LEU A 857 22.77 -10.51 -11.09
CA LEU A 857 21.78 -11.37 -11.75
C LEU A 857 21.34 -10.68 -13.07
N PRO A 858 21.83 -11.14 -14.22
CA PRO A 858 21.29 -10.72 -15.50
C PRO A 858 19.92 -11.33 -15.73
N SER A 859 19.03 -10.60 -16.35
CA SER A 859 17.69 -11.04 -16.67
C SER A 859 17.23 -10.50 -18.01
N PHE A 860 16.35 -11.24 -18.66
CA PHE A 860 15.69 -10.81 -19.87
C PHE A 860 14.23 -11.26 -19.88
N SER A 861 13.39 -10.50 -20.59
CA SER A 861 12.04 -10.93 -20.89
C SER A 861 11.61 -10.46 -22.28
N TYR A 862 10.64 -11.18 -22.82
CA TYR A 862 9.96 -10.85 -24.06
C TYR A 862 8.47 -10.70 -23.79
N THR A 863 7.90 -9.56 -24.18
CA THR A 863 6.46 -9.29 -24.07
C THR A 863 5.88 -9.00 -25.44
N LEU A 864 4.77 -9.65 -25.75
CA LEU A 864 3.93 -9.40 -26.92
C LEU A 864 2.58 -8.86 -26.44
N LYS A 865 2.17 -7.68 -26.97
CA LYS A 865 0.83 -7.13 -26.78
C LYS A 865 0.10 -7.09 -28.12
N PHE A 866 -1.16 -7.49 -28.12
CA PHE A 866 -1.99 -7.60 -29.32
C PHE A 866 -3.42 -7.10 -29.13
#